data_988c78d242f7020b0e62096a0326f418
#
_entry.id   988c78d242f7020b0e62096a0326f418
#
_cell.length_a   1.000
_cell.length_b   1.000
_cell.length_c   1.000
_cell.angle_alpha   90.00
_cell.angle_beta   90.00
_cell.angle_gamma   90.00
#
_symmetry.space_group_name_H-M   'P 1'
#
loop_
_entity.id
_entity.type
_entity.pdbx_description
1 polymer ?
#
loop_
_entity_poly.entity_id
_entity_poly.type
_entity_poly.pdbx_seq_one_letter_code
_entity_poly.pdbx_strand_id
1 'polypeptide(L)'
;MSGLIKKIIKLCLTVIGVAVIFVVAIAGIFIATFDANHYKQDLSDIVRDSTGRDLQFYGDVELTFYPALGMELGALSLSNAVGFGSTPMIKVDKVSISVDVASVIAFSPEIDELILDGLKINLQNNNKGVTNWDDFKEPQDAQSPNAPLLRTEPKSSGSSSSNQSKVKSEPMNISGAFGGLNITNAELSWVDAQAGSEYLVQNLTIKTGRITPEAPFDLKMQVVVKSKGEINADIDLATQIQYWFDNGRLNLTDLVLNVSAAGEPLPLGKIQVGIASELIELNPQKRSVSLKGLVLKIDDNTIKGNVTVSDTAQPVINFKLASNKLDIDALIGMTPVHPSSVTPKKSTTATESITGIESNSVNVIPDAVKEPVKIILPMDLLRIIQADGELVVKQFTMQNLLLNDINLGISTNAGIVNLDPIRMNLYDGSVSGQVRLDVNGALPKYRVNKKIQGVQIGALLTDLNGENRINGVLNANVSLSTQGEWLSVLKKNSNGDIALALRDGAVKGFNIRHSIDKAKAKLKGDSEPPKQESQTDFSSLELSGLIKKGVFISNDLKLQAPIIRVSGEGQVDLNNETVNYLVNAKLVGTIKGQDGGAADDLSGLLIPVRIDGPLAEPKIDVQLDEMLKKKAAALKAKLKAQLNEKKAALKKRADEEKAKLKAKLDQQKATIVLQKATLQKKIDKEKAKLKKIKRREIENKKKLLEAKIKAKSEETKKKLLNSLFN
;
A
#
# COMPACT_ATOMS: atom_id res chain seq x y z
N MET A 1 -61.13 53.98 -39.96
CA MET A 1 -60.77 52.61 -39.44
C MET A 1 -60.47 52.57 -37.95
N SER A 2 -59.91 53.61 -37.25
CA SER A 2 -59.49 53.49 -35.83
C SER A 2 -60.63 53.34 -34.80
N GLY A 3 -61.88 53.88 -35.12
CA GLY A 3 -63.00 53.80 -34.18
C GLY A 3 -63.65 52.37 -34.09
N LEU A 4 -63.66 51.62 -35.20
CA LEU A 4 -64.24 50.26 -35.26
C LEU A 4 -63.32 49.25 -34.53
N ILE A 5 -62.01 49.38 -34.70
CA ILE A 5 -61.01 48.54 -34.04
C ILE A 5 -61.07 48.74 -32.52
N LYS A 6 -61.18 49.95 -32.03
CA LYS A 6 -61.34 50.22 -30.58
C LYS A 6 -62.61 49.62 -29.98
N LYS A 7 -63.73 49.64 -30.75
CA LYS A 7 -64.97 48.96 -30.31
C LYS A 7 -64.84 47.44 -30.27
N ILE A 8 -64.20 46.86 -31.28
CA ILE A 8 -63.95 45.40 -31.31
C ILE A 8 -63.03 44.98 -30.17
N ILE A 9 -61.92 45.67 -29.90
CA ILE A 9 -61.02 45.38 -28.79
C ILE A 9 -61.77 45.52 -27.44
N LYS A 10 -62.59 46.55 -27.26
CA LYS A 10 -63.38 46.71 -26.04
C LYS A 10 -64.41 45.58 -25.87
N LEU A 11 -65.06 45.14 -26.97
CA LEU A 11 -65.99 44.03 -26.95
C LEU A 11 -65.24 42.71 -26.61
N CYS A 12 -64.09 42.43 -27.22
CA CYS A 12 -63.27 41.28 -26.89
C CYS A 12 -62.80 41.26 -25.43
N LEU A 13 -62.30 42.39 -24.90
CA LEU A 13 -61.93 42.51 -23.50
C LEU A 13 -63.13 42.32 -22.54
N THR A 14 -64.35 42.80 -22.92
CA THR A 14 -65.54 42.57 -22.11
C THR A 14 -65.96 41.09 -22.11
N VAL A 15 -65.91 40.45 -23.28
CA VAL A 15 -66.18 38.96 -23.40
C VAL A 15 -65.19 38.15 -22.63
N ILE A 16 -63.89 38.43 -22.74
CA ILE A 16 -62.83 37.80 -21.96
C ILE A 16 -63.07 38.04 -20.46
N GLY A 17 -63.37 39.27 -20.05
CA GLY A 17 -63.66 39.60 -18.64
C GLY A 17 -64.82 38.77 -18.07
N VAL A 18 -65.95 38.71 -18.86
CA VAL A 18 -67.12 37.90 -18.47
C VAL A 18 -66.76 36.36 -18.43
N ALA A 19 -65.99 35.86 -19.41
CA ALA A 19 -65.55 34.51 -19.41
C ALA A 19 -64.65 34.18 -18.19
N VAL A 20 -63.73 35.06 -17.83
CA VAL A 20 -62.91 34.93 -16.63
C VAL A 20 -63.75 34.93 -15.36
N ILE A 21 -64.71 35.84 -15.23
CA ILE A 21 -65.65 35.91 -14.08
C ILE A 21 -66.46 34.59 -13.99
N PHE A 22 -66.92 34.10 -15.15
CA PHE A 22 -67.67 32.82 -15.19
C PHE A 22 -66.83 31.60 -14.77
N VAL A 23 -65.61 31.54 -15.24
CA VAL A 23 -64.64 30.49 -14.84
C VAL A 23 -64.33 30.57 -13.33
N VAL A 24 -64.09 31.80 -12.81
CA VAL A 24 -63.88 32.03 -11.38
C VAL A 24 -65.12 31.67 -10.54
N ALA A 25 -66.32 31.99 -11.05
CA ALA A 25 -67.57 31.61 -10.38
C ALA A 25 -67.78 30.07 -10.34
N ILE A 26 -67.52 29.37 -11.46
CA ILE A 26 -67.58 27.90 -11.52
C ILE A 26 -66.55 27.29 -10.58
N ALA A 27 -65.32 27.79 -10.60
CA ALA A 27 -64.29 27.36 -9.69
C ALA A 27 -64.68 27.59 -8.24
N GLY A 28 -65.23 28.76 -7.92
CA GLY A 28 -65.75 29.07 -6.56
C GLY A 28 -66.90 28.15 -6.10
N ILE A 29 -67.81 27.82 -7.01
CA ILE A 29 -68.90 26.82 -6.70
C ILE A 29 -68.30 25.44 -6.53
N PHE A 30 -67.38 25.03 -7.37
CA PHE A 30 -66.71 23.73 -7.23
C PHE A 30 -65.97 23.61 -5.88
N ILE A 31 -65.23 24.66 -5.52
CA ILE A 31 -64.52 24.74 -4.22
C ILE A 31 -65.51 24.64 -3.03
N ALA A 32 -66.65 25.35 -3.13
CA ALA A 32 -67.64 25.38 -2.06
C ALA A 32 -68.45 24.08 -1.92
N THR A 33 -68.45 23.21 -2.93
CA THR A 33 -69.26 21.98 -2.98
C THR A 33 -68.45 20.69 -2.98
N PHE A 34 -67.17 20.76 -3.33
CA PHE A 34 -66.31 19.60 -3.35
C PHE A 34 -65.66 19.37 -1.98
N ASP A 35 -66.10 18.28 -1.29
CA ASP A 35 -65.49 17.82 -0.03
C ASP A 35 -64.56 16.64 -0.32
N ALA A 36 -63.27 16.90 -0.38
CA ALA A 36 -62.25 15.86 -0.60
C ALA A 36 -62.14 14.88 0.55
N ASN A 37 -62.67 15.18 1.75
CA ASN A 37 -62.60 14.32 2.91
C ASN A 37 -63.51 13.06 2.77
N HIS A 38 -64.51 13.12 1.88
CA HIS A 38 -65.35 11.96 1.57
C HIS A 38 -64.55 10.76 1.02
N TYR A 39 -63.46 11.03 0.32
CA TYR A 39 -62.61 9.99 -0.29
C TYR A 39 -61.62 9.32 0.66
N LYS A 40 -61.47 9.82 1.91
CA LYS A 40 -60.51 9.23 2.88
C LYS A 40 -60.80 7.78 3.20
N GLN A 41 -62.11 7.45 3.36
CA GLN A 41 -62.53 6.11 3.68
C GLN A 41 -62.25 5.16 2.51
N ASP A 42 -62.64 5.60 1.30
CA ASP A 42 -62.41 4.78 0.09
C ASP A 42 -60.92 4.50 -0.12
N LEU A 43 -60.05 5.50 0.09
CA LEU A 43 -58.60 5.33 0.03
C LEU A 43 -58.07 4.37 1.14
N SER A 44 -58.57 4.48 2.34
CA SER A 44 -58.23 3.55 3.44
C SER A 44 -58.62 2.11 3.12
N ASP A 45 -59.80 1.91 2.54
CA ASP A 45 -60.30 0.61 2.16
C ASP A 45 -59.50 0.02 1.00
N ILE A 46 -59.17 0.80 -0.04
CA ILE A 46 -58.30 0.39 -1.15
C ILE A 46 -56.91 -0.04 -0.65
N VAL A 47 -56.30 0.74 0.24
CA VAL A 47 -55.01 0.41 0.83
C VAL A 47 -55.07 -0.86 1.66
N ARG A 48 -56.12 -1.00 2.48
CA ARG A 48 -56.32 -2.21 3.29
C ARG A 48 -56.51 -3.44 2.41
N ASP A 49 -57.32 -3.34 1.37
CA ASP A 49 -57.58 -4.45 0.46
C ASP A 49 -56.34 -4.88 -0.34
N SER A 50 -55.52 -3.90 -0.70
CA SER A 50 -54.31 -4.14 -1.52
C SER A 50 -53.08 -4.53 -0.68
N THR A 51 -52.95 -4.07 0.57
CA THR A 51 -51.73 -4.25 1.38
C THR A 51 -51.96 -5.00 2.69
N GLY A 52 -53.23 -5.18 3.08
CA GLY A 52 -53.59 -5.73 4.40
C GLY A 52 -53.33 -4.79 5.58
N ARG A 53 -53.07 -3.49 5.31
CA ARG A 53 -52.67 -2.49 6.31
C ARG A 53 -53.64 -1.35 6.41
N ASP A 54 -53.74 -0.77 7.62
CA ASP A 54 -54.60 0.36 7.86
C ASP A 54 -53.89 1.68 7.52
N LEU A 55 -54.49 2.41 6.58
CA LEU A 55 -54.13 3.83 6.31
C LEU A 55 -55.03 4.72 7.19
N GLN A 56 -54.38 5.53 8.03
CA GLN A 56 -55.07 6.48 8.93
C GLN A 56 -54.75 7.89 8.56
N PHE A 57 -55.77 8.75 8.48
CA PHE A 57 -55.68 10.18 8.27
C PHE A 57 -55.89 10.92 9.57
N TYR A 58 -54.98 11.80 9.97
CA TYR A 58 -55.07 12.62 11.20
C TYR A 58 -55.41 14.09 10.93
N GLY A 59 -55.42 14.52 9.68
CA GLY A 59 -55.75 15.85 9.24
C GLY A 59 -56.75 15.86 8.09
N ASP A 60 -57.31 17.01 7.81
CA ASP A 60 -58.25 17.20 6.71
C ASP A 60 -57.52 17.26 5.35
N VAL A 61 -58.27 16.99 4.30
CA VAL A 61 -57.87 17.19 2.94
C VAL A 61 -58.36 18.58 2.51
N GLU A 62 -57.44 19.49 2.25
CA GLU A 62 -57.73 20.86 1.89
C GLU A 62 -57.31 21.12 0.41
N LEU A 63 -58.18 21.83 -0.30
CA LEU A 63 -57.85 22.33 -1.66
C LEU A 63 -57.07 23.63 -1.54
N THR A 64 -55.93 23.69 -2.24
CA THR A 64 -55.08 24.88 -2.35
C THR A 64 -55.20 25.52 -3.72
N PHE A 65 -55.23 26.87 -3.78
CA PHE A 65 -55.39 27.63 -5.03
C PHE A 65 -54.26 28.62 -5.27
N TYR A 66 -53.49 28.90 -4.24
CA TYR A 66 -52.34 29.80 -4.28
C TYR A 66 -51.25 29.29 -3.34
N PRO A 67 -49.98 29.24 -3.71
CA PRO A 67 -49.42 29.69 -5.01
C PRO A 67 -49.70 28.74 -6.20
N ALA A 68 -50.13 27.50 -5.96
CA ALA A 68 -50.45 26.49 -6.97
C ALA A 68 -51.84 25.89 -6.73
N LEU A 69 -52.50 25.45 -7.78
CA LEU A 69 -53.71 24.64 -7.69
C LEU A 69 -53.33 23.24 -7.20
N GLY A 70 -53.94 22.79 -6.11
CA GLY A 70 -53.54 21.48 -5.57
C GLY A 70 -54.42 21.00 -4.43
N MET A 71 -53.91 20.01 -3.75
CA MET A 71 -54.54 19.38 -2.58
C MET A 71 -53.45 19.19 -1.51
N GLU A 72 -53.81 19.53 -0.31
CA GLU A 72 -52.99 19.32 0.90
C GLU A 72 -53.68 18.32 1.81
N LEU A 73 -52.97 17.25 2.15
CA LEU A 73 -53.38 16.27 3.11
C LEU A 73 -52.59 16.51 4.38
N GLY A 74 -53.26 16.53 5.50
CA GLY A 74 -52.64 16.54 6.82
C GLY A 74 -51.92 15.21 7.11
N ALA A 75 -51.52 15.04 8.35
CA ALA A 75 -50.75 13.87 8.72
C ALA A 75 -51.53 12.56 8.41
N LEU A 76 -50.74 11.60 7.90
CA LEU A 76 -51.24 10.24 7.65
C LEU A 76 -50.23 9.18 8.08
N SER A 77 -50.75 7.97 8.39
CA SER A 77 -49.84 6.86 8.69
C SER A 77 -50.35 5.53 8.13
N LEU A 78 -49.42 4.67 7.75
CA LEU A 78 -49.65 3.28 7.38
C LEU A 78 -49.20 2.38 8.50
N SER A 79 -50.08 1.49 8.95
CA SER A 79 -49.78 0.56 10.05
C SER A 79 -48.63 -0.37 9.73
N ASN A 80 -47.95 -0.91 10.74
CA ASN A 80 -46.89 -1.89 10.58
C ASN A 80 -47.47 -3.28 10.26
N ALA A 81 -46.59 -4.18 9.79
CA ALA A 81 -46.95 -5.58 9.63
C ALA A 81 -47.29 -6.24 10.96
N VAL A 82 -48.13 -7.24 10.90
CA VAL A 82 -48.49 -8.03 12.11
C VAL A 82 -47.23 -8.65 12.72
N GLY A 83 -46.99 -8.41 14.00
CA GLY A 83 -45.83 -8.91 14.74
C GLY A 83 -44.64 -7.95 14.83
N PHE A 84 -44.72 -6.73 14.23
CA PHE A 84 -43.65 -5.70 14.25
C PHE A 84 -43.98 -4.50 15.18
N GLY A 85 -44.92 -4.64 16.07
CA GLY A 85 -45.27 -3.61 17.04
C GLY A 85 -46.31 -2.60 16.55
N SER A 86 -46.61 -1.59 17.38
CA SER A 86 -47.63 -0.58 17.11
C SER A 86 -47.14 0.67 16.44
N THR A 87 -45.80 0.84 16.30
CA THR A 87 -45.21 2.00 15.57
C THR A 87 -45.56 1.86 14.10
N PRO A 88 -46.17 2.88 13.46
CA PRO A 88 -46.47 2.84 12.04
C PRO A 88 -45.24 2.55 11.20
N MET A 89 -45.35 1.75 10.14
CA MET A 89 -44.29 1.52 9.18
C MET A 89 -43.94 2.80 8.42
N ILE A 90 -44.99 3.53 8.00
CA ILE A 90 -44.82 4.83 7.32
C ILE A 90 -45.71 5.85 8.05
N LYS A 91 -45.16 7.02 8.27
CA LYS A 91 -45.87 8.21 8.72
C LYS A 91 -45.41 9.40 7.93
N VAL A 92 -46.28 10.30 7.55
CA VAL A 92 -45.94 11.58 6.96
C VAL A 92 -46.74 12.65 7.70
N ASP A 93 -46.11 13.79 7.97
CA ASP A 93 -46.78 14.88 8.70
C ASP A 93 -47.61 15.74 7.75
N LYS A 94 -47.19 15.87 6.49
CA LYS A 94 -47.91 16.63 5.46
C LYS A 94 -47.63 16.11 4.06
N VAL A 95 -48.62 15.97 3.22
CA VAL A 95 -48.52 15.65 1.80
C VAL A 95 -49.20 16.76 1.03
N SER A 96 -48.48 17.38 0.08
CA SER A 96 -49.06 18.39 -0.83
C SER A 96 -48.85 17.93 -2.26
N ILE A 97 -49.91 17.96 -3.05
CA ILE A 97 -49.87 17.62 -4.48
C ILE A 97 -50.39 18.85 -5.22
N SER A 98 -49.57 19.44 -6.08
CA SER A 98 -49.99 20.51 -6.98
C SER A 98 -50.10 20.01 -8.42
N VAL A 99 -50.96 20.68 -9.18
CA VAL A 99 -51.15 20.39 -10.59
C VAL A 99 -50.86 21.63 -11.43
N ASP A 100 -50.31 21.44 -12.61
CA ASP A 100 -50.06 22.52 -13.54
C ASP A 100 -51.40 23.12 -14.08
N VAL A 101 -51.62 24.39 -13.81
CA VAL A 101 -52.87 25.06 -14.20
C VAL A 101 -53.06 25.09 -15.72
N ALA A 102 -51.99 25.21 -16.49
CA ALA A 102 -52.07 25.19 -17.96
C ALA A 102 -52.51 23.81 -18.47
N SER A 103 -52.03 22.74 -17.87
CA SER A 103 -52.42 21.35 -18.17
C SER A 103 -53.89 21.05 -17.85
N VAL A 104 -54.38 21.61 -16.75
CA VAL A 104 -55.82 21.53 -16.39
C VAL A 104 -56.70 22.24 -17.41
N ILE A 105 -56.32 23.46 -17.82
CA ILE A 105 -57.02 24.21 -18.87
C ILE A 105 -57.01 23.46 -20.22
N ALA A 106 -55.93 22.74 -20.52
CA ALA A 106 -55.75 21.90 -21.69
C ALA A 106 -56.47 20.57 -21.61
N PHE A 107 -57.21 20.27 -20.51
CA PHE A 107 -57.90 18.98 -20.26
C PHE A 107 -56.94 17.79 -20.21
N SER A 108 -55.66 18.00 -19.86
CA SER A 108 -54.63 16.98 -19.66
C SER A 108 -53.85 17.27 -18.38
N PRO A 109 -54.44 17.04 -17.18
CA PRO A 109 -53.85 17.44 -15.92
C PRO A 109 -52.54 16.71 -15.67
N GLU A 110 -51.47 17.47 -15.43
CA GLU A 110 -50.15 16.99 -15.03
C GLU A 110 -49.87 17.40 -13.60
N ILE A 111 -49.23 16.50 -12.83
CA ILE A 111 -48.74 16.83 -11.49
C ILE A 111 -47.59 17.82 -11.66
N ASP A 112 -47.66 18.97 -10.98
CA ASP A 112 -46.62 20.00 -10.98
C ASP A 112 -45.58 19.71 -9.91
N GLU A 113 -46.00 19.43 -8.67
CA GLU A 113 -45.07 19.09 -7.58
C GLU A 113 -45.76 18.14 -6.56
N LEU A 114 -45.01 17.16 -6.08
CA LEU A 114 -45.37 16.36 -4.92
C LEU A 114 -44.45 16.71 -3.76
N ILE A 115 -45.01 17.20 -2.67
CA ILE A 115 -44.26 17.55 -1.45
C ILE A 115 -44.65 16.57 -0.37
N LEU A 116 -43.64 15.95 0.25
CA LEU A 116 -43.76 15.08 1.46
C LEU A 116 -42.94 15.72 2.56
N ASP A 117 -43.59 16.23 3.60
CA ASP A 117 -42.89 16.82 4.74
C ASP A 117 -43.05 15.92 5.98
N GLY A 118 -41.96 15.69 6.70
CA GLY A 118 -41.93 14.86 7.87
C GLY A 118 -42.21 13.37 7.61
N LEU A 119 -41.78 12.87 6.45
CA LEU A 119 -41.91 11.44 6.12
C LEU A 119 -41.03 10.58 7.05
N LYS A 120 -41.65 9.66 7.81
CA LYS A 120 -40.97 8.71 8.69
C LYS A 120 -41.22 7.30 8.22
N ILE A 121 -40.15 6.55 7.97
CA ILE A 121 -40.20 5.15 7.51
C ILE A 121 -39.49 4.27 8.56
N ASN A 122 -40.19 3.30 9.11
CA ASN A 122 -39.65 2.35 10.08
C ASN A 122 -39.52 0.97 9.45
N LEU A 123 -38.31 0.62 9.05
CA LEU A 123 -37.98 -0.70 8.51
C LEU A 123 -37.38 -1.59 9.57
N GLN A 124 -37.85 -2.84 9.64
CA GLN A 124 -37.41 -3.80 10.64
C GLN A 124 -37.19 -5.18 10.05
N ASN A 125 -36.09 -5.81 10.42
CA ASN A 125 -35.81 -7.23 10.22
C ASN A 125 -35.80 -7.91 11.59
N ASN A 126 -36.67 -8.92 11.82
CA ASN A 126 -36.74 -9.61 13.10
C ASN A 126 -35.63 -10.69 13.23
N ASN A 127 -35.52 -11.30 14.42
CA ASN A 127 -34.55 -12.36 14.71
C ASN A 127 -34.68 -13.62 13.82
N LYS A 128 -35.76 -13.76 13.04
CA LYS A 128 -36.02 -14.87 12.13
C LYS A 128 -35.68 -14.51 10.68
N GLY A 129 -35.16 -13.30 10.40
CA GLY A 129 -34.89 -12.82 9.08
C GLY A 129 -36.12 -12.39 8.28
N VAL A 130 -37.30 -12.24 8.93
CA VAL A 130 -38.50 -11.71 8.29
C VAL A 130 -38.52 -10.21 8.43
N THR A 131 -38.82 -9.52 7.32
CA THR A 131 -38.89 -8.05 7.28
C THR A 131 -40.33 -7.57 7.38
N ASN A 132 -40.52 -6.34 7.90
CA ASN A 132 -41.85 -5.76 8.02
C ASN A 132 -42.42 -5.26 6.68
N TRP A 133 -41.85 -5.64 5.56
CA TRP A 133 -42.35 -5.38 4.18
C TRP A 133 -42.37 -6.64 3.33
N ASP A 134 -42.12 -7.85 3.87
CA ASP A 134 -42.15 -9.09 3.11
C ASP A 134 -43.52 -9.41 2.52
N ASP A 135 -44.58 -8.91 3.16
CA ASP A 135 -45.99 -9.02 2.71
C ASP A 135 -46.33 -8.20 1.46
N PHE A 136 -45.48 -7.23 1.07
CA PHE A 136 -45.61 -6.50 -0.22
C PHE A 136 -45.00 -7.25 -1.40
N LYS A 137 -44.29 -8.33 -1.18
CA LYS A 137 -43.80 -9.18 -2.26
C LYS A 137 -44.94 -9.98 -2.85
N GLU A 138 -45.13 -9.95 -4.17
CA GLU A 138 -46.06 -10.88 -4.81
C GLU A 138 -45.68 -12.30 -4.43
N PRO A 139 -46.70 -13.21 -4.18
CA PRO A 139 -46.40 -14.60 -3.91
C PRO A 139 -45.64 -15.18 -5.12
N GLN A 140 -44.34 -15.33 -5.00
CA GLN A 140 -43.60 -16.20 -5.90
C GLN A 140 -44.25 -17.59 -5.75
N ASP A 141 -44.73 -18.14 -6.86
CA ASP A 141 -45.30 -19.48 -6.95
C ASP A 141 -44.53 -20.44 -6.02
N ALA A 142 -45.20 -20.90 -4.97
CA ALA A 142 -44.65 -21.86 -4.03
C ALA A 142 -44.44 -23.20 -4.76
N GLN A 143 -43.39 -23.35 -5.51
CA GLN A 143 -42.79 -24.64 -5.83
C GLN A 143 -41.99 -25.10 -4.60
N SER A 144 -42.75 -25.57 -3.59
CA SER A 144 -42.20 -26.33 -2.48
C SER A 144 -42.01 -27.78 -2.93
N PRO A 145 -40.78 -28.31 -2.98
CA PRO A 145 -40.57 -29.72 -3.34
C PRO A 145 -40.71 -30.64 -2.13
N ASN A 146 -41.79 -30.60 -1.37
CA ASN A 146 -42.14 -31.66 -0.40
C ASN A 146 -43.53 -31.43 0.19
N ALA A 147 -44.58 -31.79 -0.56
CA ALA A 147 -45.86 -32.09 0.02
C ALA A 147 -46.28 -33.53 -0.36
N PRO A 148 -46.78 -34.38 0.56
CA PRO A 148 -47.12 -35.78 0.26
C PRO A 148 -48.34 -35.85 -0.64
N LEU A 149 -48.25 -36.64 -1.70
CA LEU A 149 -49.31 -37.01 -2.61
C LEU A 149 -50.47 -37.69 -1.85
N LEU A 150 -51.60 -37.04 -1.67
CA LEU A 150 -52.87 -37.67 -1.45
C LEU A 150 -53.70 -37.61 -2.74
N ARG A 151 -53.76 -38.79 -3.35
CA ARG A 151 -54.51 -39.13 -4.52
C ARG A 151 -55.99 -39.24 -4.17
N THR A 152 -56.89 -38.45 -4.79
CA THR A 152 -58.28 -38.80 -4.98
C THR A 152 -58.74 -38.34 -6.37
N GLU A 153 -59.47 -39.28 -7.00
CA GLU A 153 -59.90 -39.30 -8.41
C GLU A 153 -61.10 -38.36 -8.71
N PRO A 154 -61.49 -38.24 -9.97
CA PRO A 154 -62.22 -37.09 -10.49
C PRO A 154 -63.74 -37.25 -10.45
N LYS A 155 -64.47 -36.16 -10.27
CA LYS A 155 -65.91 -36.10 -10.67
C LYS A 155 -66.23 -34.87 -11.47
N SER A 156 -66.89 -35.15 -12.53
CA SER A 156 -67.33 -34.38 -13.66
C SER A 156 -68.31 -33.22 -13.38
N SER A 157 -68.23 -32.26 -14.25
CA SER A 157 -69.28 -31.42 -14.86
C SER A 157 -70.10 -30.45 -14.01
N GLY A 158 -70.02 -29.18 -14.38
CA GLY A 158 -70.99 -28.17 -14.03
C GLY A 158 -70.56 -26.77 -14.51
N SER A 159 -71.00 -26.42 -15.72
CA SER A 159 -70.89 -25.04 -16.27
C SER A 159 -71.55 -24.04 -15.31
N SER A 160 -70.85 -22.97 -14.95
CA SER A 160 -71.46 -21.69 -14.65
C SER A 160 -70.46 -20.60 -14.92
N SER A 161 -70.69 -19.90 -16.01
CA SER A 161 -70.02 -18.67 -16.39
C SER A 161 -70.31 -17.59 -15.37
N SER A 162 -69.32 -17.24 -14.56
CA SER A 162 -69.26 -15.93 -13.89
C SER A 162 -68.11 -15.14 -14.50
N ASN A 163 -68.48 -14.11 -15.25
CA ASN A 163 -67.59 -13.05 -15.70
C ASN A 163 -66.93 -12.37 -14.49
N GLN A 164 -65.83 -12.89 -14.06
CA GLN A 164 -64.88 -12.07 -13.29
C GLN A 164 -63.97 -11.36 -14.32
N SER A 165 -64.26 -10.09 -14.53
CA SER A 165 -63.34 -9.15 -15.15
C SER A 165 -62.05 -9.15 -14.35
N LYS A 166 -61.05 -9.92 -14.82
CA LYS A 166 -59.67 -9.67 -14.44
C LYS A 166 -59.37 -8.26 -14.88
N VAL A 167 -59.42 -7.32 -13.94
CA VAL A 167 -58.76 -6.04 -14.12
C VAL A 167 -57.26 -6.34 -14.29
N LYS A 168 -56.86 -6.46 -15.54
CA LYS A 168 -55.48 -6.46 -15.91
C LYS A 168 -54.96 -5.11 -15.46
N SER A 169 -54.21 -5.04 -14.37
CA SER A 169 -53.47 -3.84 -14.03
C SER A 169 -52.45 -3.62 -15.14
N GLU A 170 -52.84 -2.82 -16.14
CA GLU A 170 -51.89 -2.31 -17.08
C GLU A 170 -50.85 -1.52 -16.27
N PRO A 171 -49.55 -1.67 -16.52
CA PRO A 171 -48.56 -0.82 -15.88
C PRO A 171 -48.97 0.62 -16.21
N MET A 172 -49.07 1.45 -15.19
CA MET A 172 -49.39 2.87 -15.31
C MET A 172 -48.40 3.47 -16.29
N ASN A 173 -48.87 3.73 -17.50
CA ASN A 173 -48.06 4.32 -18.56
C ASN A 173 -47.88 5.79 -18.20
N ILE A 174 -46.87 6.11 -17.39
CA ILE A 174 -46.47 7.50 -17.05
C ILE A 174 -45.87 8.10 -18.30
N SER A 175 -46.74 8.47 -19.24
CA SER A 175 -46.37 9.16 -20.48
C SER A 175 -46.36 10.69 -20.34
N GLY A 176 -46.62 11.18 -19.15
CA GLY A 176 -46.70 12.62 -18.85
C GLY A 176 -45.47 13.14 -18.09
N ALA A 177 -45.25 14.45 -18.19
CA ALA A 177 -44.28 15.13 -17.38
C ALA A 177 -44.76 15.16 -15.91
N PHE A 178 -43.83 14.93 -14.97
CA PHE A 178 -44.04 15.10 -13.54
C PHE A 178 -43.21 16.29 -13.07
N GLY A 179 -43.83 17.29 -12.50
CA GLY A 179 -43.19 18.58 -12.24
C GLY A 179 -42.06 18.56 -11.21
N GLY A 180 -42.14 17.64 -10.26
CA GLY A 180 -41.04 17.40 -9.34
C GLY A 180 -41.45 16.74 -8.01
N LEU A 181 -40.47 16.20 -7.32
CA LEU A 181 -40.60 15.63 -5.97
C LEU A 181 -39.81 16.46 -4.98
N ASN A 182 -40.44 16.81 -3.88
CA ASN A 182 -39.83 17.55 -2.79
C ASN A 182 -40.13 16.82 -1.46
N ILE A 183 -39.13 16.11 -0.94
CA ILE A 183 -39.19 15.47 0.36
C ILE A 183 -38.38 16.30 1.34
N THR A 184 -38.98 16.70 2.46
CA THR A 184 -38.33 17.50 3.49
C THR A 184 -38.48 16.82 4.86
N ASN A 185 -37.46 17.00 5.71
CA ASN A 185 -37.47 16.51 7.09
C ASN A 185 -37.77 15.01 7.22
N ALA A 186 -37.36 14.19 6.21
CA ALA A 186 -37.63 12.76 6.26
C ALA A 186 -36.67 12.03 7.19
N GLU A 187 -37.18 10.97 7.82
CA GLU A 187 -36.46 10.06 8.69
C GLU A 187 -36.68 8.62 8.22
N LEU A 188 -35.62 7.80 8.24
CA LEU A 188 -35.72 6.38 8.01
C LEU A 188 -34.96 5.64 9.12
N SER A 189 -35.67 4.80 9.84
CA SER A 189 -35.08 3.91 10.82
C SER A 189 -35.01 2.48 10.25
N TRP A 190 -33.82 1.91 10.31
CA TRP A 190 -33.57 0.52 9.97
C TRP A 190 -33.08 -0.23 11.20
N VAL A 191 -33.82 -1.24 11.64
CA VAL A 191 -33.42 -2.10 12.74
C VAL A 191 -33.31 -3.53 12.25
N ASP A 192 -32.11 -4.09 12.28
CA ASP A 192 -31.84 -5.49 11.98
C ASP A 192 -31.56 -6.24 13.29
N ALA A 193 -32.59 -6.93 13.81
CA ALA A 193 -32.45 -7.69 15.03
C ALA A 193 -31.57 -8.95 14.85
N GLN A 194 -31.45 -9.48 13.64
CA GLN A 194 -30.61 -10.64 13.35
C GLN A 194 -29.12 -10.26 13.32
N ALA A 195 -28.78 -9.14 12.72
CA ALA A 195 -27.41 -8.62 12.67
C ALA A 195 -27.04 -7.78 13.91
N GLY A 196 -28.02 -7.39 14.75
CA GLY A 196 -27.79 -6.49 15.87
C GLY A 196 -27.46 -5.05 15.49
N SER A 197 -27.74 -4.67 14.24
CA SER A 197 -27.41 -3.34 13.70
C SER A 197 -28.63 -2.43 13.65
N GLU A 198 -28.40 -1.13 13.86
CA GLU A 198 -29.41 -0.09 13.83
C GLU A 198 -28.85 1.12 13.10
N TYR A 199 -29.56 1.58 12.08
CA TYR A 199 -29.23 2.77 11.31
C TYR A 199 -30.39 3.76 11.34
N LEU A 200 -30.06 5.02 11.52
CA LEU A 200 -31.02 6.10 11.55
C LEU A 200 -30.60 7.14 10.51
N VAL A 201 -31.43 7.31 9.49
CA VAL A 201 -31.37 8.39 8.51
C VAL A 201 -32.21 9.52 9.02
N GLN A 202 -31.66 10.74 9.14
CA GLN A 202 -32.35 11.92 9.62
C GLN A 202 -32.17 13.09 8.67
N ASN A 203 -33.09 14.05 8.74
CA ASN A 203 -33.04 15.27 7.94
C ASN A 203 -32.89 14.99 6.44
N LEU A 204 -33.43 13.87 5.96
CA LEU A 204 -33.40 13.54 4.56
C LEU A 204 -34.24 14.56 3.79
N THR A 205 -33.60 15.26 2.90
CA THR A 205 -34.22 16.17 1.95
C THR A 205 -33.89 15.69 0.55
N ILE A 206 -34.90 15.50 -0.30
CA ILE A 206 -34.76 15.18 -1.71
C ILE A 206 -35.54 16.21 -2.51
N LYS A 207 -34.88 16.84 -3.46
CA LYS A 207 -35.54 17.77 -4.36
C LYS A 207 -35.16 17.47 -5.80
N THR A 208 -36.18 17.27 -6.63
CA THR A 208 -35.97 17.13 -8.06
C THR A 208 -36.46 18.35 -8.82
N GLY A 209 -35.93 18.58 -10.01
CA GLY A 209 -36.58 19.39 -11.01
C GLY A 209 -37.74 18.64 -11.67
N ARG A 210 -38.35 19.29 -12.71
CA ARG A 210 -39.41 18.67 -13.52
C ARG A 210 -38.88 17.41 -14.21
N ILE A 211 -39.49 16.28 -13.93
CA ILE A 211 -39.16 14.96 -14.50
C ILE A 211 -39.97 14.82 -15.81
N THR A 212 -39.27 14.88 -16.92
CA THR A 212 -39.83 14.66 -18.24
C THR A 212 -39.11 13.45 -18.88
N PRO A 213 -39.85 12.54 -19.51
CA PRO A 213 -39.18 11.39 -20.16
C PRO A 213 -38.06 11.84 -21.10
N GLU A 214 -36.92 11.19 -21.01
CA GLU A 214 -35.72 11.42 -21.84
C GLU A 214 -35.10 12.82 -21.74
N ALA A 215 -35.63 13.72 -20.94
CA ALA A 215 -35.03 15.02 -20.67
C ALA A 215 -34.23 15.01 -19.35
N PRO A 216 -33.17 15.79 -19.22
CA PRO A 216 -32.44 15.87 -17.97
C PRO A 216 -33.25 16.65 -16.91
N PHE A 217 -33.20 16.21 -15.66
CA PHE A 217 -33.75 16.90 -14.52
C PHE A 217 -32.77 16.96 -13.36
N ASP A 218 -32.83 18.00 -12.56
CA ASP A 218 -31.99 18.16 -11.38
C ASP A 218 -32.41 17.21 -10.25
N LEU A 219 -31.45 16.63 -9.55
CA LEU A 219 -31.62 15.96 -8.26
C LEU A 219 -30.67 16.58 -7.24
N LYS A 220 -31.23 16.98 -6.09
CA LYS A 220 -30.47 17.35 -4.91
C LYS A 220 -30.93 16.51 -3.74
N MET A 221 -29.98 15.98 -2.96
CA MET A 221 -30.27 15.19 -1.76
C MET A 221 -29.31 15.60 -0.64
N GLN A 222 -29.85 15.77 0.55
CA GLN A 222 -29.08 15.98 1.77
C GLN A 222 -29.58 15.02 2.83
N VAL A 223 -28.68 14.42 3.57
CA VAL A 223 -29.06 13.41 4.56
C VAL A 223 -27.99 13.26 5.63
N VAL A 224 -28.43 13.01 6.87
CA VAL A 224 -27.58 12.61 7.99
C VAL A 224 -27.84 11.16 8.31
N VAL A 225 -26.82 10.33 8.26
CA VAL A 225 -26.88 8.90 8.59
C VAL A 225 -26.16 8.67 9.90
N LYS A 226 -26.82 7.99 10.85
CA LYS A 226 -26.25 7.60 12.14
C LYS A 226 -26.32 6.10 12.30
N SER A 227 -25.22 5.47 12.64
CA SER A 227 -25.22 4.08 13.12
C SER A 227 -25.16 4.05 14.65
N LYS A 228 -25.64 2.98 15.25
CA LYS A 228 -25.71 2.85 16.72
C LYS A 228 -24.35 3.02 17.39
N GLY A 229 -24.02 4.26 17.77
CA GLY A 229 -22.82 4.61 18.54
C GLY A 229 -21.49 4.58 17.78
N GLU A 230 -21.47 4.26 16.48
CA GLU A 230 -20.21 4.06 15.76
C GLU A 230 -19.87 5.18 14.79
N ILE A 231 -20.74 5.47 13.82
CA ILE A 231 -20.46 6.44 12.74
C ILE A 231 -21.64 7.38 12.56
N ASN A 232 -21.33 8.68 12.41
CA ASN A 232 -22.26 9.70 11.91
C ASN A 232 -21.71 10.22 10.58
N ALA A 233 -22.57 10.31 9.56
CA ALA A 233 -22.20 10.80 8.25
C ALA A 233 -23.21 11.82 7.73
N ASP A 234 -22.74 12.99 7.29
CA ASP A 234 -23.47 13.96 6.53
C ASP A 234 -23.18 13.73 5.04
N ILE A 235 -24.23 13.61 4.24
CA ILE A 235 -24.13 13.32 2.81
C ILE A 235 -24.92 14.36 2.02
N ASP A 236 -24.24 15.00 1.07
CA ASP A 236 -24.81 15.93 0.11
C ASP A 236 -24.59 15.42 -1.32
N LEU A 237 -25.66 15.27 -2.08
CA LEU A 237 -25.64 14.86 -3.47
C LEU A 237 -26.33 15.89 -4.35
N ALA A 238 -25.71 16.28 -5.43
CA ALA A 238 -26.33 17.04 -6.51
C ALA A 238 -25.91 16.44 -7.88
N THR A 239 -26.88 16.32 -8.79
CA THR A 239 -26.62 15.84 -10.15
C THR A 239 -27.81 16.18 -11.05
N GLN A 240 -27.62 16.16 -12.35
CA GLN A 240 -28.71 16.05 -13.32
C GLN A 240 -28.86 14.60 -13.77
N ILE A 241 -30.08 14.12 -13.77
CA ILE A 241 -30.45 12.75 -14.20
C ILE A 241 -31.15 12.82 -15.53
N GLN A 242 -30.73 11.99 -16.49
CA GLN A 242 -31.44 11.75 -17.73
C GLN A 242 -31.61 10.23 -17.92
N TYR A 243 -32.84 9.77 -18.07
CA TYR A 243 -33.17 8.35 -18.17
C TYR A 243 -34.03 8.08 -19.41
N TRP A 244 -33.65 7.05 -20.16
CA TRP A 244 -34.38 6.58 -21.34
C TRP A 244 -35.11 5.29 -21.01
N PHE A 245 -36.43 5.36 -20.94
CA PHE A 245 -37.27 4.22 -20.54
C PHE A 245 -37.28 3.07 -21.58
N ASP A 246 -37.07 3.36 -22.86
CA ASP A 246 -37.04 2.39 -23.95
C ASP A 246 -35.86 1.43 -23.88
N ASN A 247 -34.76 1.86 -23.37
CA ASN A 247 -33.49 1.12 -23.38
C ASN A 247 -32.76 1.06 -22.03
N GLY A 248 -33.33 1.68 -20.99
CA GLY A 248 -32.79 1.69 -19.63
C GLY A 248 -31.47 2.48 -19.47
N ARG A 249 -31.10 3.30 -20.46
CA ARG A 249 -29.91 4.15 -20.37
C ARG A 249 -30.10 5.23 -19.32
N LEU A 250 -29.06 5.48 -18.52
CA LEU A 250 -29.03 6.50 -17.48
C LEU A 250 -27.77 7.34 -17.62
N ASN A 251 -27.96 8.66 -17.67
CA ASN A 251 -26.87 9.62 -17.56
C ASN A 251 -27.01 10.39 -16.24
N LEU A 252 -25.91 10.52 -15.51
CA LEU A 252 -25.75 11.48 -14.41
C LEU A 252 -24.75 12.53 -14.87
N THR A 253 -25.19 13.76 -14.98
CA THR A 253 -24.34 14.89 -15.41
C THR A 253 -24.06 15.80 -14.23
N ASP A 254 -22.86 16.36 -14.18
CA ASP A 254 -22.42 17.28 -13.12
C ASP A 254 -22.64 16.70 -11.72
N LEU A 255 -22.33 15.41 -11.55
CA LEU A 255 -22.43 14.76 -10.25
C LEU A 255 -21.47 15.41 -9.26
N VAL A 256 -21.98 15.78 -8.10
CA VAL A 256 -21.22 16.16 -6.91
C VAL A 256 -21.80 15.42 -5.72
N LEU A 257 -20.99 14.58 -5.09
CA LEU A 257 -21.31 13.87 -3.86
C LEU A 257 -20.25 14.23 -2.81
N ASN A 258 -20.68 14.76 -1.68
CA ASN A 258 -19.83 15.03 -0.52
C ASN A 258 -20.31 14.18 0.65
N VAL A 259 -19.39 13.54 1.33
CA VAL A 259 -19.60 12.74 2.53
C VAL A 259 -18.64 13.21 3.60
N SER A 260 -19.16 13.65 4.74
CA SER A 260 -18.39 13.96 5.94
C SER A 260 -18.79 12.97 7.02
N ALA A 261 -17.88 12.07 7.40
CA ALA A 261 -18.17 11.05 8.40
C ALA A 261 -17.25 11.19 9.61
N ALA A 262 -17.80 10.91 10.81
CA ALA A 262 -17.07 10.90 12.06
C ALA A 262 -17.48 9.69 12.93
N GLY A 263 -16.51 9.07 13.62
CA GLY A 263 -16.73 7.92 14.49
C GLY A 263 -15.45 7.15 14.80
N GLU A 264 -15.44 6.37 15.88
CA GLU A 264 -14.27 5.61 16.34
C GLU A 264 -13.66 4.64 15.31
N PRO A 265 -14.45 3.94 14.47
CA PRO A 265 -13.89 3.01 13.48
C PRO A 265 -13.12 3.71 12.34
N LEU A 266 -13.23 5.03 12.22
CA LEU A 266 -12.58 5.77 11.14
C LEU A 266 -11.14 6.12 11.48
N PRO A 267 -10.21 6.07 10.52
CA PRO A 267 -8.88 6.63 10.68
C PRO A 267 -8.98 8.09 11.16
N LEU A 268 -8.23 8.45 12.20
CA LEU A 268 -8.28 9.81 12.80
C LEU A 268 -9.68 10.22 13.33
N GLY A 269 -10.62 9.29 13.50
CA GLY A 269 -11.97 9.54 14.00
C GLY A 269 -12.90 10.30 13.03
N LYS A 270 -12.43 10.70 11.85
CA LYS A 270 -13.20 11.43 10.82
C LYS A 270 -12.63 11.21 9.44
N ILE A 271 -13.47 11.37 8.42
CA ILE A 271 -13.06 11.35 7.01
C ILE A 271 -13.98 12.26 6.18
N GLN A 272 -13.41 12.91 5.17
CA GLN A 272 -14.16 13.66 4.16
C GLN A 272 -13.93 13.02 2.78
N VAL A 273 -15.02 12.65 2.11
CA VAL A 273 -14.98 12.07 0.77
C VAL A 273 -15.81 12.92 -0.17
N GLY A 274 -15.20 13.39 -1.25
CA GLY A 274 -15.88 14.10 -2.34
C GLY A 274 -15.74 13.30 -3.63
N ILE A 275 -16.84 13.07 -4.33
CA ILE A 275 -16.86 12.48 -5.67
C ILE A 275 -17.55 13.47 -6.60
N ALA A 276 -16.87 13.85 -7.67
CA ALA A 276 -17.47 14.62 -8.75
C ALA A 276 -17.21 13.94 -10.10
N SER A 277 -18.14 14.10 -11.04
CA SER A 277 -18.00 13.58 -12.40
C SER A 277 -18.78 14.46 -13.35
N GLU A 278 -18.17 14.83 -14.48
CA GLU A 278 -18.86 15.57 -15.54
C GLU A 278 -20.00 14.75 -16.14
N LEU A 279 -19.79 13.45 -16.33
CA LEU A 279 -20.77 12.55 -16.89
C LEU A 279 -20.51 11.11 -16.41
N ILE A 280 -21.55 10.49 -15.84
CA ILE A 280 -21.62 9.03 -15.63
C ILE A 280 -22.69 8.52 -16.56
N GLU A 281 -22.31 7.63 -17.48
CA GLU A 281 -23.22 6.97 -18.43
C GLU A 281 -23.33 5.48 -18.10
N LEU A 282 -24.55 5.02 -17.79
CA LEU A 282 -24.89 3.61 -17.70
C LEU A 282 -25.65 3.21 -18.94
N ASN A 283 -25.18 2.18 -19.62
CA ASN A 283 -25.82 1.64 -20.81
C ASN A 283 -26.04 0.11 -20.66
N PRO A 284 -27.25 -0.32 -20.25
CA PRO A 284 -27.54 -1.73 -20.03
C PRO A 284 -27.45 -2.57 -21.31
N GLN A 285 -27.82 -2.01 -22.47
CA GLN A 285 -27.73 -2.73 -23.74
C GLN A 285 -26.30 -3.03 -24.16
N LYS A 286 -25.38 -2.08 -23.91
CA LYS A 286 -23.93 -2.24 -24.10
C LYS A 286 -23.25 -2.89 -22.90
N ARG A 287 -23.98 -3.10 -21.82
CA ARG A 287 -23.47 -3.59 -20.53
C ARG A 287 -22.25 -2.77 -20.08
N SER A 288 -22.32 -1.45 -20.21
CA SER A 288 -21.18 -0.56 -19.96
C SER A 288 -21.51 0.57 -18.99
N VAL A 289 -20.49 0.98 -18.25
CA VAL A 289 -20.50 2.15 -17.38
C VAL A 289 -19.30 3.03 -17.74
N SER A 290 -19.52 4.31 -17.97
CA SER A 290 -18.46 5.27 -18.28
C SER A 290 -18.51 6.45 -17.30
N LEU A 291 -17.39 6.77 -16.68
CA LEU A 291 -17.19 7.92 -15.81
C LEU A 291 -16.20 8.87 -16.48
N LYS A 292 -16.66 10.06 -16.87
CA LYS A 292 -15.84 11.11 -17.48
C LYS A 292 -15.65 12.26 -16.52
N GLY A 293 -14.47 12.83 -16.50
CA GLY A 293 -14.16 13.94 -15.60
C GLY A 293 -14.28 13.57 -14.12
N LEU A 294 -13.98 12.31 -13.77
CA LEU A 294 -13.99 11.84 -12.37
C LEU A 294 -13.00 12.65 -11.54
N VAL A 295 -13.45 13.13 -10.40
CA VAL A 295 -12.64 13.73 -9.34
C VAL A 295 -13.02 13.04 -8.03
N LEU A 296 -12.13 12.24 -7.49
CA LEU A 296 -12.25 11.63 -6.16
C LEU A 296 -11.36 12.39 -5.20
N LYS A 297 -11.94 12.93 -4.15
CA LYS A 297 -11.23 13.56 -3.03
C LYS A 297 -11.42 12.70 -1.77
N ILE A 298 -10.36 12.45 -1.05
CA ILE A 298 -10.40 11.82 0.28
C ILE A 298 -9.49 12.67 1.15
N ASP A 299 -10.08 13.48 2.03
CA ASP A 299 -9.39 14.54 2.75
C ASP A 299 -8.56 15.42 1.79
N ASP A 300 -7.24 15.51 1.98
CA ASP A 300 -6.34 16.28 1.11
C ASP A 300 -5.93 15.55 -0.18
N ASN A 301 -6.29 14.28 -0.32
CA ASN A 301 -5.92 13.47 -1.47
C ASN A 301 -6.92 13.67 -2.61
N THR A 302 -6.42 13.82 -3.82
CA THR A 302 -7.29 14.01 -5.00
C THR A 302 -6.81 13.13 -6.17
N ILE A 303 -7.71 12.30 -6.68
CA ILE A 303 -7.51 11.51 -7.90
C ILE A 303 -8.48 12.03 -8.96
N LYS A 304 -7.98 12.25 -10.17
CA LYS A 304 -8.78 12.70 -11.31
C LYS A 304 -8.61 11.77 -12.50
N GLY A 305 -9.61 11.66 -13.33
CA GLY A 305 -9.46 10.91 -14.58
C GLY A 305 -10.77 10.42 -15.18
N ASN A 306 -10.63 9.36 -15.96
CA ASN A 306 -11.77 8.72 -16.62
C ASN A 306 -11.67 7.21 -16.40
N VAL A 307 -12.84 6.59 -16.23
CA VAL A 307 -12.95 5.13 -16.08
C VAL A 307 -14.08 4.64 -16.99
N THR A 308 -13.86 3.58 -17.72
CA THR A 308 -14.88 2.90 -18.51
C THR A 308 -14.87 1.42 -18.17
N VAL A 309 -16.03 0.89 -17.84
CA VAL A 309 -16.25 -0.53 -17.62
C VAL A 309 -17.16 -1.01 -18.74
N SER A 310 -16.70 -1.94 -19.56
CA SER A 310 -17.50 -2.62 -20.58
C SER A 310 -17.70 -4.07 -20.19
N ASP A 311 -18.77 -4.68 -20.68
CA ASP A 311 -19.22 -6.02 -20.35
C ASP A 311 -19.26 -6.30 -18.84
N THR A 312 -20.27 -5.73 -18.15
CA THR A 312 -20.42 -5.84 -16.69
C THR A 312 -20.53 -7.27 -16.15
N ALA A 313 -20.74 -8.28 -17.00
CA ALA A 313 -20.69 -9.69 -16.60
C ALA A 313 -19.27 -10.28 -16.65
N GLN A 314 -18.42 -9.76 -17.55
CA GLN A 314 -16.99 -10.03 -17.62
C GLN A 314 -16.27 -8.68 -17.74
N PRO A 315 -16.11 -7.95 -16.63
CA PRO A 315 -15.78 -6.55 -16.67
C PRO A 315 -14.41 -6.29 -17.31
N VAL A 316 -14.44 -5.46 -18.37
CA VAL A 316 -13.24 -4.89 -18.99
C VAL A 316 -13.15 -3.44 -18.60
N ILE A 317 -12.18 -3.10 -17.76
CA ILE A 317 -11.99 -1.77 -17.19
C ILE A 317 -10.86 -1.06 -17.93
N ASN A 318 -11.17 0.11 -18.48
CA ASN A 318 -10.16 1.02 -19.02
C ASN A 318 -10.13 2.29 -18.18
N PHE A 319 -8.94 2.75 -17.80
CA PHE A 319 -8.83 3.94 -16.97
C PHE A 319 -7.60 4.78 -17.29
N LYS A 320 -7.72 6.09 -17.06
CA LYS A 320 -6.61 7.03 -17.01
C LYS A 320 -6.80 7.89 -15.77
N LEU A 321 -5.93 7.72 -14.79
CA LEU A 321 -6.03 8.38 -13.50
C LEU A 321 -4.80 9.20 -13.22
N ALA A 322 -4.98 10.35 -12.61
CA ALA A 322 -3.89 11.23 -12.21
C ALA A 322 -4.15 11.83 -10.83
N SER A 323 -3.09 12.01 -10.07
CA SER A 323 -3.12 12.71 -8.79
C SER A 323 -1.93 13.66 -8.66
N ASN A 324 -2.15 14.83 -8.06
CA ASN A 324 -1.05 15.72 -7.70
C ASN A 324 -0.40 15.29 -6.38
N LYS A 325 -1.19 14.77 -5.44
CA LYS A 325 -0.72 14.28 -4.15
C LYS A 325 -1.58 13.09 -3.71
N LEU A 326 -0.92 11.99 -3.32
CA LEU A 326 -1.52 10.87 -2.61
C LEU A 326 -0.67 10.58 -1.36
N ASP A 327 -1.27 10.78 -0.21
CA ASP A 327 -0.66 10.59 1.09
C ASP A 327 -1.39 9.46 1.82
N ILE A 328 -0.87 8.24 1.66
CA ILE A 328 -1.48 7.04 2.26
C ILE A 328 -1.29 7.04 3.78
N ASP A 329 -0.16 7.55 4.26
CA ASP A 329 0.13 7.60 5.70
C ASP A 329 -0.89 8.49 6.43
N ALA A 330 -1.21 9.65 5.84
CA ALA A 330 -2.27 10.52 6.37
C ALA A 330 -3.65 9.84 6.33
N LEU A 331 -3.98 9.10 5.25
CA LEU A 331 -5.27 8.42 5.11
C LEU A 331 -5.49 7.32 6.15
N ILE A 332 -4.43 6.63 6.57
CA ILE A 332 -4.51 5.55 7.57
C ILE A 332 -4.15 6.01 8.99
N GLY A 333 -3.95 7.33 9.18
CA GLY A 333 -3.65 7.91 10.49
C GLY A 333 -2.24 7.64 11.00
N MET A 334 -1.30 7.30 10.13
CA MET A 334 0.12 7.23 10.50
C MET A 334 0.67 8.65 10.68
N THR A 335 1.13 8.96 11.89
CA THR A 335 1.83 10.24 12.13
C THR A 335 3.23 10.15 11.53
N PRO A 336 3.69 11.16 10.75
CA PRO A 336 5.05 11.21 10.26
C PRO A 336 6.05 11.16 11.44
N VAL A 337 6.94 10.20 11.45
CA VAL A 337 8.08 10.18 12.37
C VAL A 337 9.08 11.21 11.86
N HIS A 338 8.84 12.48 12.18
CA HIS A 338 9.88 13.49 11.97
C HIS A 338 10.96 13.24 13.04
N PRO A 339 12.22 13.07 12.67
CA PRO A 339 13.30 13.16 13.63
C PRO A 339 13.26 14.58 14.20
N SER A 340 12.77 14.68 15.44
CA SER A 340 12.80 15.94 16.17
C SER A 340 14.23 16.47 16.12
N SER A 341 14.41 17.64 15.53
CA SER A 341 15.64 18.41 15.68
C SER A 341 15.84 18.67 17.17
N VAL A 342 16.62 17.82 17.82
CA VAL A 342 17.06 18.02 19.19
C VAL A 342 18.02 19.20 19.15
N THR A 343 17.48 20.39 19.31
CA THR A 343 18.27 21.55 19.73
C THR A 343 18.82 21.24 21.12
N PRO A 344 20.14 21.26 21.35
CA PRO A 344 20.68 20.99 22.65
C PRO A 344 20.26 22.12 23.61
N LYS A 345 19.30 21.85 24.46
CA LYS A 345 18.92 22.71 25.55
C LYS A 345 20.07 22.69 26.55
N LYS A 346 20.76 23.81 26.64
CA LYS A 346 21.83 24.10 27.61
C LYS A 346 21.28 23.85 29.03
N SER A 347 21.76 22.77 29.64
CA SER A 347 21.42 22.39 31.01
C SER A 347 22.02 23.41 31.98
N THR A 348 21.20 24.20 32.61
CA THR A 348 21.54 24.93 33.84
C THR A 348 21.31 23.99 35.01
N THR A 349 22.40 23.78 35.74
CA THR A 349 22.51 23.02 36.98
C THR A 349 21.57 23.58 38.04
N ALA A 350 20.68 22.79 38.57
CA ALA A 350 20.08 22.96 39.88
C ALA A 350 20.12 21.62 40.60
N THR A 351 20.93 21.60 41.65
CA THR A 351 21.10 20.50 42.60
C THR A 351 19.92 20.51 43.56
N GLU A 352 19.11 19.47 43.58
CA GLU A 352 18.30 19.12 44.75
C GLU A 352 18.32 17.61 44.95
N SER A 353 18.80 17.26 46.13
CA SER A 353 18.87 15.90 46.67
C SER A 353 17.48 15.40 47.06
N ILE A 354 17.04 14.26 46.56
CA ILE A 354 16.01 13.44 47.23
C ILE A 354 16.46 11.98 47.19
N THR A 355 16.69 11.49 48.41
CA THR A 355 16.85 10.07 48.76
C THR A 355 15.54 9.32 48.66
N GLY A 356 15.53 8.14 48.06
CA GLY A 356 14.40 7.22 48.06
C GLY A 356 14.56 6.14 46.99
N ILE A 357 15.28 5.08 47.34
CA ILE A 357 15.42 3.90 46.47
C ILE A 357 14.24 2.98 46.72
N GLU A 358 13.41 2.77 45.71
CA GLU A 358 12.69 1.52 45.59
C GLU A 358 12.99 0.93 44.19
N SER A 359 13.61 -0.22 44.23
CA SER A 359 13.95 -1.04 43.06
C SER A 359 12.67 -1.65 42.48
N ASN A 360 12.13 -1.00 41.47
CA ASN A 360 11.16 -1.68 40.59
C ASN A 360 11.93 -2.38 39.47
N SER A 361 11.89 -3.70 39.52
CA SER A 361 12.31 -4.58 38.45
C SER A 361 11.68 -4.14 37.13
N VAL A 362 12.51 -3.69 36.20
CA VAL A 362 12.13 -3.47 34.80
C VAL A 362 11.73 -4.84 34.26
N ASN A 363 10.43 -5.08 34.14
CA ASN A 363 9.92 -6.15 33.31
C ASN A 363 10.39 -5.85 31.88
N VAL A 364 11.40 -6.58 31.45
CA VAL A 364 11.75 -6.71 30.04
C VAL A 364 10.52 -7.37 29.42
N ILE A 365 9.70 -6.59 28.73
CA ILE A 365 8.65 -7.10 27.85
C ILE A 365 9.40 -7.94 26.82
N PRO A 366 9.14 -9.25 26.71
CA PRO A 366 9.72 -10.04 25.63
C PRO A 366 9.34 -9.37 24.31
N ASP A 367 10.29 -9.31 23.37
CA ASP A 367 10.06 -8.85 22.00
C ASP A 367 8.69 -9.34 21.53
N ALA A 368 7.80 -8.40 21.29
CA ALA A 368 6.49 -8.70 20.73
C ALA A 368 6.74 -9.47 19.45
N VAL A 369 6.35 -10.72 19.43
CA VAL A 369 6.38 -11.57 18.24
C VAL A 369 5.62 -10.80 17.17
N LYS A 370 6.33 -10.18 16.22
CA LYS A 370 5.73 -9.47 15.10
C LYS A 370 4.82 -10.46 14.39
N GLU A 371 3.52 -10.22 14.43
CA GLU A 371 2.57 -11.08 13.72
C GLU A 371 2.99 -11.21 12.25
N PRO A 372 2.91 -12.41 11.68
CA PRO A 372 3.34 -12.62 10.30
C PRO A 372 2.48 -11.78 9.36
N VAL A 373 3.11 -10.90 8.59
CA VAL A 373 2.44 -10.03 7.62
C VAL A 373 1.92 -10.86 6.45
N LYS A 374 0.59 -10.91 6.27
CA LYS A 374 -0.07 -11.54 5.13
C LYS A 374 -0.41 -10.49 4.07
N ILE A 375 -0.06 -10.75 2.81
CA ILE A 375 -0.51 -9.96 1.67
C ILE A 375 -1.89 -10.46 1.24
N ILE A 376 -2.92 -9.66 1.51
CA ILE A 376 -4.30 -9.99 1.16
C ILE A 376 -4.56 -9.52 -0.27
N LEU A 377 -4.73 -10.45 -1.20
CA LEU A 377 -5.10 -10.19 -2.59
C LEU A 377 -6.51 -10.71 -2.87
N PRO A 378 -7.38 -9.94 -3.55
CA PRO A 378 -8.69 -10.40 -4.00
C PRO A 378 -8.53 -11.34 -5.21
N MET A 379 -8.00 -12.54 -4.98
CA MET A 379 -7.57 -13.48 -6.03
C MET A 379 -8.69 -13.80 -7.02
N ASP A 380 -9.91 -14.05 -6.51
CA ASP A 380 -11.06 -14.40 -7.36
C ASP A 380 -11.46 -13.25 -8.28
N LEU A 381 -11.44 -12.02 -7.76
CA LEU A 381 -11.67 -10.82 -8.56
C LEU A 381 -10.56 -10.66 -9.63
N LEU A 382 -9.30 -10.81 -9.25
CA LEU A 382 -8.17 -10.68 -10.20
C LEU A 382 -8.19 -11.73 -11.32
N ARG A 383 -8.78 -12.91 -11.08
CA ARG A 383 -8.94 -13.96 -12.10
C ARG A 383 -9.96 -13.62 -13.19
N ILE A 384 -11.00 -12.86 -12.84
CA ILE A 384 -12.10 -12.53 -13.76
C ILE A 384 -11.99 -11.14 -14.38
N ILE A 385 -11.31 -10.20 -13.68
CA ILE A 385 -11.23 -8.82 -14.12
C ILE A 385 -10.22 -8.67 -15.27
N GLN A 386 -10.63 -7.92 -16.29
CA GLN A 386 -9.74 -7.41 -17.30
C GLN A 386 -9.62 -5.90 -17.11
N ALA A 387 -8.40 -5.39 -17.01
CA ALA A 387 -8.19 -3.97 -16.89
C ALA A 387 -6.97 -3.54 -17.67
N ASP A 388 -7.03 -2.34 -18.22
CA ASP A 388 -5.92 -1.67 -18.88
C ASP A 388 -5.98 -0.18 -18.53
N GLY A 389 -4.89 0.40 -18.08
CA GLY A 389 -4.89 1.80 -17.74
C GLY A 389 -3.57 2.33 -17.21
N GLU A 390 -3.60 3.61 -16.94
CA GLU A 390 -2.45 4.38 -16.48
C GLU A 390 -2.82 5.16 -15.21
N LEU A 391 -1.91 5.15 -14.25
CA LEU A 391 -1.95 5.99 -13.05
C LEU A 391 -0.71 6.86 -12.99
N VAL A 392 -0.91 8.19 -12.96
CA VAL A 392 0.15 9.18 -12.81
C VAL A 392 -0.02 9.88 -11.47
N VAL A 393 1.02 9.88 -10.63
CA VAL A 393 1.00 10.57 -9.33
C VAL A 393 2.24 11.45 -9.21
N LYS A 394 2.04 12.76 -8.99
CA LYS A 394 3.18 13.67 -8.86
C LYS A 394 3.91 13.52 -7.53
N GLN A 395 3.18 13.36 -6.45
CA GLN A 395 3.73 13.16 -5.11
C GLN A 395 2.95 12.05 -4.39
N PHE A 396 3.66 11.05 -3.91
CA PHE A 396 3.10 9.90 -3.21
C PHE A 396 3.86 9.65 -1.91
N THR A 397 3.14 9.56 -0.80
CA THR A 397 3.72 9.26 0.52
C THR A 397 3.15 7.95 1.04
N MET A 398 4.02 7.02 1.44
CA MET A 398 3.65 5.75 2.06
C MET A 398 4.81 5.22 2.93
N GLN A 399 4.53 4.87 4.18
CA GLN A 399 5.52 4.43 5.17
C GLN A 399 6.69 5.43 5.31
N ASN A 400 6.36 6.72 5.39
CA ASN A 400 7.28 7.86 5.37
C ASN A 400 8.13 8.02 4.09
N LEU A 401 7.99 7.13 3.10
CA LEU A 401 8.70 7.27 1.83
C LEU A 401 8.01 8.30 0.95
N LEU A 402 8.80 9.24 0.45
CA LEU A 402 8.37 10.24 -0.52
C LEU A 402 8.79 9.82 -1.93
N LEU A 403 7.80 9.50 -2.76
CA LEU A 403 7.98 9.15 -4.17
C LEU A 403 7.40 10.27 -5.04
N ASN A 404 8.10 10.62 -6.10
CA ASN A 404 7.68 11.68 -7.02
C ASN A 404 7.53 11.16 -8.45
N ASP A 405 6.70 11.82 -9.24
CA ASP A 405 6.51 11.58 -10.67
C ASP A 405 6.27 10.11 -11.02
N ILE A 406 5.40 9.47 -10.24
CA ILE A 406 5.03 8.07 -10.50
C ILE A 406 4.23 8.01 -11.80
N ASN A 407 4.68 7.14 -12.71
CA ASN A 407 3.92 6.69 -13.87
C ASN A 407 3.84 5.17 -13.82
N LEU A 408 2.62 4.67 -13.75
CA LEU A 408 2.31 3.26 -13.56
C LEU A 408 1.32 2.80 -14.63
N GLY A 409 1.77 1.98 -15.56
CA GLY A 409 0.90 1.20 -16.45
C GLY A 409 0.40 -0.05 -15.73
N ILE A 410 -0.89 -0.30 -15.80
CA ILE A 410 -1.55 -1.44 -15.13
C ILE A 410 -2.36 -2.19 -16.17
N SER A 411 -2.07 -3.47 -16.36
CA SER A 411 -2.91 -4.34 -17.17
C SER A 411 -3.21 -5.65 -16.44
N THR A 412 -4.46 -6.10 -16.53
CA THR A 412 -4.87 -7.39 -15.97
C THR A 412 -5.62 -8.18 -17.01
N ASN A 413 -5.33 -9.46 -17.10
CA ASN A 413 -6.08 -10.38 -17.96
C ASN A 413 -5.92 -11.81 -17.46
N ALA A 414 -7.03 -12.52 -17.30
CA ALA A 414 -7.07 -13.93 -16.93
C ALA A 414 -6.12 -14.27 -15.76
N GLY A 415 -6.23 -13.54 -14.66
CA GLY A 415 -5.43 -13.77 -13.44
C GLY A 415 -3.97 -13.34 -13.52
N ILE A 416 -3.59 -12.63 -14.58
CA ILE A 416 -2.25 -12.08 -14.74
C ILE A 416 -2.31 -10.56 -14.64
N VAL A 417 -1.64 -10.01 -13.64
CA VAL A 417 -1.50 -8.57 -13.45
C VAL A 417 -0.09 -8.16 -13.87
N ASN A 418 0.03 -7.21 -14.78
CA ASN A 418 1.28 -6.58 -15.14
C ASN A 418 1.26 -5.11 -14.69
N LEU A 419 2.30 -4.68 -14.04
CA LEU A 419 2.61 -3.29 -13.76
C LEU A 419 3.80 -2.93 -14.66
N ASP A 420 3.51 -2.30 -15.81
CA ASP A 420 4.49 -1.95 -16.85
C ASP A 420 3.97 -0.79 -17.72
N PRO A 421 4.68 0.34 -17.81
CA PRO A 421 5.91 0.65 -17.07
C PRO A 421 5.66 0.98 -15.61
N ILE A 422 6.67 0.79 -14.78
CA ILE A 422 6.79 1.46 -13.49
C ILE A 422 7.92 2.47 -13.61
N ARG A 423 7.65 3.74 -13.37
CA ARG A 423 8.64 4.82 -13.30
C ARG A 423 8.32 5.71 -12.12
N MET A 424 9.32 6.10 -11.36
CA MET A 424 9.19 7.03 -10.25
C MET A 424 10.53 7.67 -9.90
N ASN A 425 10.50 8.83 -9.30
CA ASN A 425 11.65 9.52 -8.75
C ASN A 425 11.60 9.49 -7.24
N LEU A 426 12.72 9.29 -6.59
CA LEU A 426 12.86 9.31 -5.13
C LEU A 426 14.30 9.63 -4.74
N TYR A 427 14.48 10.46 -3.72
CA TYR A 427 15.80 10.79 -3.15
C TYR A 427 16.85 11.13 -4.21
N ASP A 428 16.55 12.10 -5.08
CA ASP A 428 17.36 12.60 -6.20
C ASP A 428 17.67 11.58 -7.32
N GLY A 429 17.13 10.37 -7.19
CA GLY A 429 17.29 9.30 -8.17
C GLY A 429 15.98 8.87 -8.80
N SER A 430 16.04 7.79 -9.58
CA SER A 430 14.89 7.21 -10.25
C SER A 430 14.84 5.70 -10.13
N VAL A 431 13.62 5.17 -10.12
CA VAL A 431 13.34 3.73 -10.20
C VAL A 431 12.47 3.48 -11.42
N SER A 432 12.84 2.50 -12.20
CA SER A 432 12.07 2.01 -13.34
C SER A 432 12.00 0.49 -13.36
N GLY A 433 11.02 -0.07 -14.06
CA GLY A 433 10.93 -1.51 -14.23
C GLY A 433 9.53 -2.00 -14.42
N GLN A 434 9.33 -3.27 -14.09
CA GLN A 434 8.06 -3.98 -14.26
C GLN A 434 7.85 -4.99 -13.15
N VAL A 435 6.57 -5.27 -12.86
CA VAL A 435 6.14 -6.33 -11.94
C VAL A 435 5.07 -7.16 -12.62
N ARG A 436 5.19 -8.46 -12.55
CA ARG A 436 4.15 -9.41 -12.99
C ARG A 436 3.70 -10.26 -11.82
N LEU A 437 2.40 -10.32 -11.61
CA LEU A 437 1.72 -11.16 -10.64
C LEU A 437 0.84 -12.16 -11.38
N ASP A 438 0.95 -13.44 -11.06
CA ASP A 438 0.11 -14.52 -11.58
C ASP A 438 -0.65 -15.16 -10.42
N VAL A 439 -1.99 -15.02 -10.41
CA VAL A 439 -2.89 -15.53 -9.36
C VAL A 439 -3.66 -16.78 -9.80
N ASN A 440 -3.31 -17.41 -10.92
CA ASN A 440 -4.01 -18.59 -11.43
C ASN A 440 -3.72 -19.87 -10.64
N GLY A 441 -2.59 -19.93 -9.93
CA GLY A 441 -2.24 -21.08 -9.10
C GLY A 441 -2.88 -21.04 -7.70
N ALA A 442 -2.57 -22.05 -6.90
CA ALA A 442 -2.96 -22.10 -5.48
C ALA A 442 -2.29 -20.97 -4.66
N LEU A 443 -1.11 -20.53 -5.07
CA LEU A 443 -0.36 -19.44 -4.48
C LEU A 443 -0.01 -18.39 -5.54
N PRO A 444 -0.09 -17.09 -5.23
CA PRO A 444 0.32 -16.03 -6.14
C PRO A 444 1.82 -16.09 -6.42
N LYS A 445 2.20 -15.91 -7.68
CA LYS A 445 3.59 -15.86 -8.15
C LYS A 445 3.95 -14.45 -8.59
N TYR A 446 5.08 -13.97 -8.14
CA TYR A 446 5.58 -12.63 -8.42
C TYR A 446 6.86 -12.70 -9.23
N ARG A 447 6.99 -11.81 -10.22
CA ARG A 447 8.24 -11.54 -10.92
C ARG A 447 8.46 -10.04 -10.94
N VAL A 448 9.63 -9.62 -10.47
CA VAL A 448 9.98 -8.22 -10.27
C VAL A 448 11.29 -7.94 -11.01
N ASN A 449 11.28 -6.99 -11.93
CA ASN A 449 12.47 -6.46 -12.58
C ASN A 449 12.52 -4.96 -12.31
N LYS A 450 13.58 -4.48 -11.66
CA LYS A 450 13.74 -3.08 -11.27
C LYS A 450 15.13 -2.59 -11.60
N LYS A 451 15.21 -1.35 -12.07
CA LYS A 451 16.42 -0.58 -12.25
C LYS A 451 16.35 0.67 -11.39
N ILE A 452 17.31 0.84 -10.53
CA ILE A 452 17.47 1.97 -9.61
C ILE A 452 18.68 2.77 -10.09
N GLN A 453 18.55 4.10 -10.19
CA GLN A 453 19.61 4.97 -10.69
C GLN A 453 19.69 6.24 -9.86
N GLY A 454 20.85 6.51 -9.29
CA GLY A 454 21.17 7.77 -8.64
C GLY A 454 20.49 8.04 -7.29
N VAL A 455 19.93 7.01 -6.63
CA VAL A 455 19.17 7.17 -5.38
C VAL A 455 20.08 7.43 -4.18
N GLN A 456 19.81 8.48 -3.41
CA GLN A 456 20.49 8.78 -2.13
C GLN A 456 20.04 7.78 -1.07
N ILE A 457 20.80 6.69 -0.91
CA ILE A 457 20.41 5.55 -0.05
C ILE A 457 20.29 5.94 1.43
N GLY A 458 21.08 6.91 1.88
CA GLY A 458 21.06 7.36 3.26
C GLY A 458 19.74 8.01 3.66
N ALA A 459 19.18 8.87 2.83
CA ALA A 459 17.88 9.49 3.03
C ALA A 459 16.76 8.43 3.00
N LEU A 460 16.82 7.53 2.01
CA LEU A 460 15.87 6.41 1.90
C LEU A 460 15.84 5.54 3.18
N LEU A 461 17.01 5.17 3.72
CA LEU A 461 17.10 4.35 4.94
C LEU A 461 16.63 5.11 6.19
N THR A 462 16.88 6.42 6.25
CA THR A 462 16.39 7.26 7.35
C THR A 462 14.85 7.26 7.40
N ASP A 463 14.20 7.43 6.25
CA ASP A 463 12.74 7.46 6.19
C ASP A 463 12.12 6.07 6.43
N LEU A 464 12.78 4.99 5.97
CA LEU A 464 12.31 3.62 6.16
C LEU A 464 12.46 3.11 7.60
N ASN A 465 13.62 3.35 8.22
CA ASN A 465 14.02 2.68 9.47
C ASN A 465 14.40 3.65 10.60
N GLY A 466 14.38 4.95 10.36
CA GLY A 466 14.86 5.97 11.30
C GLY A 466 16.38 6.02 11.44
N GLU A 467 17.14 5.16 10.73
CA GLU A 467 18.60 5.05 10.85
C GLU A 467 19.28 5.15 9.48
N ASN A 468 20.35 5.91 9.43
CA ASN A 468 21.21 6.05 8.27
C ASN A 468 22.54 5.32 8.52
N ARG A 469 22.59 4.03 8.24
CA ARG A 469 23.82 3.23 8.40
C ARG A 469 24.70 3.21 7.15
N ILE A 470 24.15 3.49 5.98
CA ILE A 470 24.86 3.51 4.70
C ILE A 470 24.46 4.76 3.94
N ASN A 471 25.42 5.59 3.58
CA ASN A 471 25.26 6.73 2.69
C ASN A 471 25.85 6.44 1.33
N GLY A 472 25.44 7.22 0.33
CA GLY A 472 25.98 7.20 -1.02
C GLY A 472 24.91 7.17 -2.09
N VAL A 473 25.34 7.29 -3.34
CA VAL A 473 24.48 7.27 -4.52
C VAL A 473 24.33 5.83 -5.01
N LEU A 474 23.14 5.27 -4.88
CA LEU A 474 22.83 3.89 -5.24
C LEU A 474 22.44 3.77 -6.72
N ASN A 475 23.07 2.84 -7.42
CA ASN A 475 22.59 2.26 -8.67
C ASN A 475 22.41 0.76 -8.48
N ALA A 476 21.27 0.20 -8.89
CA ALA A 476 21.02 -1.24 -8.75
C ALA A 476 20.16 -1.79 -9.87
N ASN A 477 20.39 -3.06 -10.20
CA ASN A 477 19.49 -3.87 -11.01
C ASN A 477 19.04 -5.05 -10.17
N VAL A 478 17.75 -5.29 -10.16
CA VAL A 478 17.11 -6.33 -9.35
C VAL A 478 16.18 -7.14 -10.23
N SER A 479 16.37 -8.44 -10.27
CA SER A 479 15.51 -9.38 -10.98
C SER A 479 15.16 -10.51 -10.03
N LEU A 480 13.90 -10.56 -9.59
CA LEU A 480 13.44 -11.49 -8.57
C LEU A 480 12.20 -12.24 -9.01
N SER A 481 12.09 -13.47 -8.59
CA SER A 481 10.88 -14.28 -8.66
C SER A 481 10.61 -14.92 -7.30
N THR A 482 9.33 -14.92 -6.89
CA THR A 482 8.91 -15.55 -5.63
C THR A 482 7.46 -16.01 -5.71
N GLN A 483 6.99 -16.74 -4.71
CA GLN A 483 5.59 -17.17 -4.59
C GLN A 483 5.17 -17.29 -3.13
N GLY A 484 3.91 -16.97 -2.84
CA GLY A 484 3.33 -17.06 -1.50
C GLY A 484 2.46 -15.86 -1.14
N GLU A 485 1.77 -15.95 -0.01
CA GLU A 485 0.92 -14.89 0.54
C GLU A 485 1.53 -14.21 1.77
N TRP A 486 2.48 -14.87 2.45
CA TRP A 486 3.11 -14.36 3.66
C TRP A 486 4.49 -13.81 3.35
N LEU A 487 4.84 -12.66 3.92
CA LEU A 487 6.14 -12.02 3.70
C LEU A 487 7.31 -12.97 3.99
N SER A 488 7.24 -13.77 5.04
CA SER A 488 8.23 -14.79 5.37
C SER A 488 8.36 -15.87 4.30
N VAL A 489 7.22 -16.30 3.72
CA VAL A 489 7.18 -17.30 2.64
C VAL A 489 7.75 -16.69 1.35
N LEU A 490 7.43 -15.44 1.05
CA LEU A 490 7.99 -14.72 -0.10
C LEU A 490 9.51 -14.58 0.01
N LYS A 491 10.04 -14.21 1.17
CA LYS A 491 11.49 -14.21 1.44
C LYS A 491 12.09 -15.58 1.15
N LYS A 492 11.54 -16.65 1.74
CA LYS A 492 12.02 -18.03 1.61
C LYS A 492 11.99 -18.58 0.18
N ASN A 493 11.00 -18.17 -0.61
CA ASN A 493 10.84 -18.63 -1.99
C ASN A 493 11.51 -17.70 -3.01
N SER A 494 12.20 -16.64 -2.57
CA SER A 494 12.86 -15.69 -3.47
C SER A 494 14.03 -16.32 -4.20
N ASN A 495 14.07 -16.14 -5.52
CA ASN A 495 15.16 -16.51 -6.41
C ASN A 495 15.38 -15.38 -7.41
N GLY A 496 16.63 -15.17 -7.82
CA GLY A 496 16.95 -14.14 -8.81
C GLY A 496 18.38 -13.64 -8.70
N ASP A 497 18.61 -12.45 -9.23
CA ASP A 497 19.89 -11.77 -9.23
C ASP A 497 19.76 -10.31 -8.79
N ILE A 498 20.79 -9.83 -8.12
CA ILE A 498 20.95 -8.45 -7.72
C ILE A 498 22.35 -8.00 -8.08
N ALA A 499 22.44 -6.82 -8.69
CA ALA A 499 23.69 -6.09 -8.84
C ALA A 499 23.50 -4.67 -8.33
N LEU A 500 24.38 -4.22 -7.47
CA LEU A 500 24.34 -2.86 -6.92
C LEU A 500 25.73 -2.21 -6.95
N ALA A 501 25.71 -0.89 -7.10
CA ALA A 501 26.87 -0.01 -7.00
C ALA A 501 26.48 1.21 -6.18
N LEU A 502 27.24 1.49 -5.14
CA LEU A 502 27.18 2.72 -4.36
C LEU A 502 28.42 3.59 -4.69
N ARG A 503 28.21 4.88 -4.83
CA ARG A 503 29.29 5.84 -5.06
C ARG A 503 29.27 6.94 -4.01
N ASP A 504 30.46 7.48 -3.74
CA ASP A 504 30.67 8.66 -2.89
C ASP A 504 29.90 8.55 -1.55
N GLY A 505 30.18 7.48 -0.82
CA GLY A 505 29.42 7.10 0.33
C GLY A 505 30.23 6.74 1.57
N ALA A 506 29.50 6.33 2.60
CA ALA A 506 30.08 5.91 3.86
C ALA A 506 29.26 4.78 4.49
N VAL A 507 29.94 3.86 5.17
CA VAL A 507 29.33 2.87 6.09
C VAL A 507 29.56 3.38 7.51
N LYS A 508 28.47 3.68 8.23
CA LYS A 508 28.49 4.12 9.63
C LYS A 508 28.46 2.93 10.59
N GLY A 509 28.90 3.18 11.82
CA GLY A 509 28.96 2.15 12.86
C GLY A 509 30.27 1.38 12.90
N PHE A 510 31.12 1.50 11.85
CA PHE A 510 32.37 0.81 11.75
C PHE A 510 33.45 1.60 11.00
N ASN A 511 34.63 1.74 11.59
CA ASN A 511 35.79 2.34 10.97
C ASN A 511 36.85 1.28 10.76
N ILE A 512 36.97 0.76 9.51
CA ILE A 512 37.93 -0.27 9.13
C ILE A 512 39.35 0.16 9.50
N ARG A 513 39.66 1.42 9.28
CA ARG A 513 40.94 2.00 9.56
C ARG A 513 41.25 2.00 11.06
N HIS A 514 40.34 2.55 11.89
CA HIS A 514 40.52 2.58 13.33
C HIS A 514 40.66 1.15 13.90
N SER A 515 39.92 0.19 13.37
CA SER A 515 40.02 -1.22 13.77
C SER A 515 41.39 -1.82 13.42
N ILE A 516 41.95 -1.49 12.27
CA ILE A 516 43.32 -1.88 11.90
C ILE A 516 44.34 -1.21 12.80
N ASP A 517 44.20 0.08 13.11
CA ASP A 517 45.09 0.85 13.96
C ASP A 517 45.06 0.33 15.42
N LYS A 518 43.88 0.01 15.93
CA LYS A 518 43.69 -0.62 17.22
C LYS A 518 44.36 -2.02 17.31
N ALA A 519 44.18 -2.84 16.27
CA ALA A 519 44.85 -4.13 16.20
C ALA A 519 46.38 -3.99 16.13
N LYS A 520 46.91 -2.98 15.43
CA LYS A 520 48.33 -2.61 15.36
C LYS A 520 48.88 -2.19 16.71
N ALA A 521 48.19 -1.30 17.43
CA ALA A 521 48.59 -0.82 18.78
C ALA A 521 48.68 -2.01 19.75
N LYS A 522 47.67 -2.90 19.73
CA LYS A 522 47.67 -4.11 20.56
C LYS A 522 48.86 -5.04 20.26
N LEU A 523 49.26 -5.19 19.00
CA LEU A 523 50.39 -6.01 18.60
C LEU A 523 51.74 -5.43 18.97
N LYS A 524 51.86 -4.10 18.99
CA LYS A 524 53.11 -3.41 19.38
C LYS A 524 53.26 -3.17 20.86
N GLY A 525 52.18 -3.36 21.65
CA GLY A 525 52.13 -2.96 23.05
C GLY A 525 51.99 -1.45 23.27
N ASP A 526 51.57 -0.74 22.21
CA ASP A 526 51.28 0.69 22.23
C ASP A 526 49.92 0.96 22.87
N SER A 527 49.68 2.19 23.36
CA SER A 527 48.36 2.61 23.83
C SER A 527 47.32 2.60 22.71
N GLU A 528 46.06 2.36 23.06
CA GLU A 528 44.93 2.35 22.11
C GLU A 528 44.80 3.73 21.43
N PRO A 529 44.60 3.80 20.11
CA PRO A 529 44.43 5.05 19.40
C PRO A 529 43.19 5.80 19.89
N PRO A 530 43.17 7.15 19.86
CA PRO A 530 42.01 7.93 20.27
C PRO A 530 40.78 7.54 19.48
N LYS A 531 39.62 7.59 20.15
CA LYS A 531 38.33 7.25 19.58
C LYS A 531 38.03 8.15 18.38
N GLN A 532 37.77 7.57 17.23
CA GLN A 532 37.38 8.25 16.00
C GLN A 532 35.91 7.99 15.67
N GLU A 533 35.34 8.78 14.76
CA GLU A 533 34.02 8.49 14.23
C GLU A 533 33.97 7.06 13.67
N SER A 534 32.94 6.33 14.06
CA SER A 534 32.70 4.96 13.60
C SER A 534 32.13 5.00 12.18
N GLN A 535 32.97 5.41 11.19
CA GLN A 535 32.57 5.55 9.81
C GLN A 535 33.71 5.11 8.88
N THR A 536 33.35 4.44 7.77
CA THR A 536 34.27 4.10 6.69
C THR A 536 33.78 4.73 5.41
N ASP A 537 34.46 5.79 4.95
CA ASP A 537 34.20 6.46 3.67
C ASP A 537 34.72 5.63 2.51
N PHE A 538 33.99 5.65 1.39
CA PHE A 538 34.36 4.99 0.17
C PHE A 538 33.99 5.83 -1.08
N SER A 539 34.77 5.72 -2.15
CA SER A 539 34.45 6.27 -3.46
C SER A 539 33.53 5.35 -4.27
N SER A 540 33.68 4.04 -4.13
CA SER A 540 32.78 3.06 -4.73
C SER A 540 32.68 1.80 -3.89
N LEU A 541 31.47 1.21 -3.86
CA LEU A 541 31.17 -0.13 -3.37
C LEU A 541 30.35 -0.84 -4.44
N GLU A 542 30.82 -1.93 -4.94
CA GLU A 542 30.16 -2.74 -5.97
C GLU A 542 29.96 -4.18 -5.47
N LEU A 543 28.81 -4.73 -5.76
CA LEU A 543 28.42 -6.06 -5.31
C LEU A 543 27.40 -6.64 -6.28
N SER A 544 27.59 -7.87 -6.72
CA SER A 544 26.56 -8.63 -7.42
C SER A 544 26.45 -10.04 -6.85
N GLY A 545 25.30 -10.68 -7.08
CA GLY A 545 25.09 -12.03 -6.59
C GLY A 545 23.73 -12.60 -6.95
N LEU A 546 23.56 -13.86 -6.56
CA LEU A 546 22.34 -14.63 -6.80
C LEU A 546 21.57 -14.82 -5.50
N ILE A 547 20.26 -14.66 -5.56
CA ILE A 547 19.38 -15.11 -4.49
C ILE A 547 18.87 -16.50 -4.82
N LYS A 548 19.05 -17.43 -3.90
CA LYS A 548 18.53 -18.81 -3.97
C LYS A 548 17.78 -19.11 -2.68
N LYS A 549 16.47 -19.32 -2.79
CA LYS A 549 15.59 -19.64 -1.64
C LYS A 549 15.78 -18.66 -0.48
N GLY A 550 15.83 -17.36 -0.79
CA GLY A 550 15.96 -16.30 0.20
C GLY A 550 17.38 -16.08 0.74
N VAL A 551 18.39 -16.77 0.20
CA VAL A 551 19.80 -16.53 0.55
C VAL A 551 20.50 -15.84 -0.62
N PHE A 552 20.95 -14.62 -0.41
CA PHE A 552 21.79 -13.88 -1.34
C PHE A 552 23.24 -14.31 -1.19
N ILE A 553 23.88 -14.72 -2.28
CA ILE A 553 25.26 -15.22 -2.33
C ILE A 553 26.04 -14.37 -3.32
N SER A 554 27.16 -13.83 -2.88
CA SER A 554 28.06 -13.00 -3.69
C SER A 554 29.52 -13.39 -3.47
N ASN A 555 30.33 -13.23 -4.53
CA ASN A 555 31.77 -13.50 -4.51
C ASN A 555 32.60 -12.36 -5.15
N ASP A 556 31.97 -11.21 -5.41
CA ASP A 556 32.58 -10.12 -6.19
C ASP A 556 32.51 -8.75 -5.48
N LEU A 557 32.24 -8.73 -4.17
CA LEU A 557 32.25 -7.48 -3.41
C LEU A 557 33.55 -6.73 -3.63
N LYS A 558 33.45 -5.46 -4.02
CA LYS A 558 34.57 -4.53 -4.17
C LYS A 558 34.20 -3.21 -3.49
N LEU A 559 35.07 -2.75 -2.61
CA LEU A 559 35.00 -1.41 -2.04
C LEU A 559 36.32 -0.68 -2.28
N GLN A 560 36.22 0.55 -2.75
CA GLN A 560 37.36 1.43 -2.96
C GLN A 560 37.22 2.63 -2.01
N ALA A 561 38.20 2.77 -1.15
CA ALA A 561 38.36 3.94 -0.27
C ALA A 561 39.71 4.61 -0.60
N PRO A 562 39.98 5.85 -0.16
CA PRO A 562 41.21 6.56 -0.53
C PRO A 562 42.50 5.76 -0.33
N ILE A 563 42.58 5.02 0.74
CA ILE A 563 43.78 4.23 1.11
C ILE A 563 43.53 2.73 1.31
N ILE A 564 42.30 2.26 1.11
CA ILE A 564 41.86 0.88 1.33
C ILE A 564 41.19 0.35 0.08
N ARG A 565 41.50 -0.86 -0.32
CA ARG A 565 40.76 -1.66 -1.28
C ARG A 565 40.23 -2.90 -0.58
N VAL A 566 38.93 -3.13 -0.65
CA VAL A 566 38.28 -4.29 -0.06
C VAL A 566 37.73 -5.17 -1.17
N SER A 567 37.96 -6.45 -1.07
CA SER A 567 37.27 -7.49 -1.85
C SER A 567 36.68 -8.51 -0.91
N GLY A 568 35.59 -9.15 -1.28
CA GLY A 568 34.96 -10.10 -0.37
C GLY A 568 34.00 -11.05 -1.07
N GLU A 569 33.62 -12.07 -0.31
CA GLU A 569 32.64 -13.07 -0.66
C GLU A 569 31.83 -13.47 0.57
N GLY A 570 30.60 -13.89 0.36
CA GLY A 570 29.76 -14.29 1.48
C GLY A 570 28.30 -14.42 1.11
N GLN A 571 27.47 -14.43 2.13
CA GLN A 571 26.04 -14.58 1.98
C GLN A 571 25.25 -13.72 2.99
N VAL A 572 24.04 -13.35 2.58
CA VAL A 572 23.02 -12.73 3.43
C VAL A 572 21.78 -13.63 3.40
N ASP A 573 21.41 -14.18 4.55
CA ASP A 573 20.20 -14.97 4.69
C ASP A 573 19.02 -14.06 5.07
N LEU A 574 18.13 -13.80 4.10
CA LEU A 574 16.94 -12.98 4.29
C LEU A 574 15.87 -13.67 5.16
N ASN A 575 15.95 -15.00 5.32
CA ASN A 575 14.99 -15.75 6.12
C ASN A 575 15.26 -15.59 7.61
N ASN A 576 16.55 -15.68 7.98
CA ASN A 576 17.01 -15.56 9.36
C ASN A 576 17.56 -14.16 9.68
N GLU A 577 17.54 -13.26 8.70
CA GLU A 577 18.06 -11.88 8.79
C GLU A 577 19.51 -11.85 9.32
N THR A 578 20.36 -12.72 8.77
CA THR A 578 21.76 -12.85 9.17
C THR A 578 22.71 -12.62 8.00
N VAL A 579 23.91 -12.17 8.31
CA VAL A 579 25.02 -11.98 7.37
C VAL A 579 26.20 -12.87 7.75
N ASN A 580 26.91 -13.38 6.75
CA ASN A 580 28.19 -14.09 6.90
C ASN A 580 29.08 -13.76 5.69
N TYR A 581 29.95 -12.80 5.88
CA TYR A 581 30.86 -12.29 4.85
C TYR A 581 32.31 -12.37 5.32
N LEU A 582 33.19 -12.77 4.42
CA LEU A 582 34.64 -12.66 4.58
C LEU A 582 35.14 -11.61 3.59
N VAL A 583 35.67 -10.54 4.10
CA VAL A 583 36.25 -9.47 3.29
C VAL A 583 37.75 -9.39 3.53
N ASN A 584 38.51 -9.04 2.47
CA ASN A 584 39.95 -8.84 2.51
C ASN A 584 40.24 -7.36 2.25
N ALA A 585 40.69 -6.66 3.30
CA ALA A 585 41.07 -5.25 3.21
C ALA A 585 42.58 -5.14 2.86
N LYS A 586 42.91 -4.42 1.79
CA LYS A 586 44.28 -4.13 1.37
C LYS A 586 44.58 -2.66 1.48
N LEU A 587 45.62 -2.29 2.21
CA LEU A 587 46.13 -0.92 2.26
C LEU A 587 46.92 -0.59 1.00
N VAL A 588 46.60 0.52 0.28
CA VAL A 588 47.11 0.89 -1.03
C VAL A 588 47.71 2.30 -1.06
N GLY A 589 48.18 2.83 0.02
CA GLY A 589 48.80 4.18 0.01
C GLY A 589 49.61 4.47 1.25
N THR A 590 50.57 5.40 1.11
CA THR A 590 51.24 6.08 2.23
C THR A 590 50.56 7.43 2.44
N ILE A 591 50.41 7.85 3.67
CA ILE A 591 49.80 9.14 4.02
C ILE A 591 50.79 10.29 3.91
N LYS A 592 52.04 10.01 3.86
CA LYS A 592 53.05 11.04 3.55
C LYS A 592 53.04 11.24 2.06
N GLY A 593 52.64 12.42 1.63
CA GLY A 593 52.67 12.86 0.24
C GLY A 593 53.99 12.57 -0.41
N GLN A 594 54.20 13.02 -1.63
CA GLN A 594 55.29 12.75 -2.57
C GLN A 594 56.73 12.79 -2.02
N ASP A 595 56.96 12.97 -0.73
CA ASP A 595 58.24 13.08 -0.03
C ASP A 595 58.77 11.74 0.49
N GLY A 596 58.81 10.69 -0.31
CA GLY A 596 59.72 9.52 -0.14
C GLY A 596 59.79 8.84 1.25
N GLY A 597 58.77 8.96 2.11
CA GLY A 597 58.71 8.27 3.40
C GLY A 597 58.57 6.76 3.21
N ALA A 598 59.29 5.96 3.99
CA ALA A 598 59.31 4.52 3.93
C ALA A 598 57.87 3.93 3.83
N ALA A 599 57.65 3.06 2.89
CA ALA A 599 56.39 2.37 2.68
C ALA A 599 55.94 1.75 4.02
N ASP A 600 54.67 1.98 4.40
CA ASP A 600 54.10 1.35 5.64
C ASP A 600 54.28 -0.18 5.53
N ASP A 601 54.83 -0.78 6.56
CA ASP A 601 55.10 -2.22 6.64
C ASP A 601 53.88 -3.11 6.36
N LEU A 602 52.67 -2.54 6.35
CA LEU A 602 51.41 -3.20 5.99
C LEU A 602 50.90 -2.86 4.58
N SER A 603 51.58 -1.97 3.85
CA SER A 603 51.18 -1.65 2.47
C SER A 603 51.20 -2.92 1.61
N GLY A 604 50.12 -3.19 0.89
CA GLY A 604 49.95 -4.39 0.08
C GLY A 604 49.52 -5.67 0.85
N LEU A 605 49.38 -5.61 2.19
CA LEU A 605 48.94 -6.74 2.99
C LEU A 605 47.42 -6.90 2.88
N LEU A 606 46.96 -8.14 2.71
CA LEU A 606 45.51 -8.48 2.79
C LEU A 606 45.17 -8.78 4.24
N ILE A 607 44.28 -8.00 4.83
CA ILE A 607 43.78 -8.15 6.20
C ILE A 607 42.37 -8.74 6.11
N PRO A 608 42.18 -10.00 6.55
CA PRO A 608 40.87 -10.61 6.53
C PRO A 608 40.00 -10.04 7.66
N VAL A 609 38.76 -9.67 7.31
CA VAL A 609 37.75 -9.16 8.22
C VAL A 609 36.51 -10.04 8.05
N ARG A 610 36.04 -10.64 9.13
CA ARG A 610 34.78 -11.38 9.15
C ARG A 610 33.65 -10.48 9.58
N ILE A 611 32.54 -10.54 8.86
CA ILE A 611 31.28 -9.85 9.19
C ILE A 611 30.23 -10.94 9.36
N ASP A 612 29.74 -11.15 10.58
CA ASP A 612 28.78 -12.20 10.88
C ASP A 612 27.71 -11.75 11.90
N GLY A 613 26.61 -12.52 12.00
CA GLY A 613 25.54 -12.28 12.96
C GLY A 613 24.28 -11.63 12.37
N PRO A 614 23.43 -10.99 13.21
CA PRO A 614 22.21 -10.36 12.77
C PRO A 614 22.48 -9.22 11.76
N LEU A 615 21.65 -9.13 10.72
CA LEU A 615 21.79 -8.10 9.68
C LEU A 615 21.60 -6.67 10.24
N ALA A 616 20.75 -6.54 11.26
CA ALA A 616 20.52 -5.27 11.95
C ALA A 616 21.75 -4.80 12.75
N GLU A 617 22.54 -5.73 13.32
CA GLU A 617 23.72 -5.41 14.15
C GLU A 617 24.81 -6.46 13.92
N PRO A 618 25.48 -6.42 12.75
CA PRO A 618 26.51 -7.41 12.43
C PRO A 618 27.76 -7.23 13.28
N LYS A 619 28.34 -8.35 13.72
CA LYS A 619 29.62 -8.38 14.37
C LYS A 619 30.73 -8.34 13.34
N ILE A 620 31.70 -7.43 13.56
CA ILE A 620 32.85 -7.23 12.67
C ILE A 620 34.12 -7.61 13.41
N ASP A 621 34.82 -8.62 12.90
CA ASP A 621 36.03 -9.16 13.51
C ASP A 621 37.22 -9.09 12.53
N VAL A 622 38.29 -8.39 12.96
CA VAL A 622 39.51 -8.22 12.18
C VAL A 622 40.46 -9.36 12.52
N GLN A 623 40.61 -10.34 11.63
CA GLN A 623 41.39 -11.57 11.85
C GLN A 623 42.90 -11.38 11.62
N LEU A 624 43.51 -10.42 12.34
CA LEU A 624 44.93 -10.09 12.17
C LEU A 624 45.84 -11.22 12.68
N ASP A 625 45.48 -11.85 13.78
CA ASP A 625 46.26 -12.97 14.37
C ASP A 625 46.31 -14.19 13.44
N GLU A 626 45.22 -14.54 12.76
CA GLU A 626 45.21 -15.63 11.78
C GLU A 626 46.05 -15.32 10.56
N MET A 627 46.00 -14.11 10.07
CA MET A 627 46.84 -13.64 8.96
C MET A 627 48.32 -13.74 9.33
N LEU A 628 48.69 -13.33 10.53
CA LEU A 628 50.08 -13.40 11.01
C LEU A 628 50.57 -14.84 11.17
N LYS A 629 49.75 -15.74 11.69
CA LYS A 629 50.00 -17.16 11.74
C LYS A 629 50.21 -17.76 10.34
N LYS A 630 49.36 -17.42 9.36
CA LYS A 630 49.50 -17.88 7.95
C LYS A 630 50.79 -17.35 7.32
N LYS A 631 51.15 -16.08 7.55
CA LYS A 631 52.40 -15.49 7.03
C LYS A 631 53.64 -16.11 7.68
N ALA A 632 53.60 -16.37 8.99
CA ALA A 632 54.68 -17.07 9.68
C ALA A 632 54.85 -18.51 9.17
N ALA A 633 53.76 -19.21 8.92
CA ALA A 633 53.81 -20.58 8.35
C ALA A 633 54.38 -20.59 6.90
N ALA A 634 53.95 -19.61 6.05
CA ALA A 634 54.47 -19.46 4.69
C ALA A 634 55.97 -19.11 4.67
N LEU A 635 56.44 -18.23 5.58
CA LEU A 635 57.84 -17.89 5.71
C LEU A 635 58.69 -19.10 6.21
N LYS A 636 58.13 -19.87 7.16
CA LYS A 636 58.74 -21.10 7.65
C LYS A 636 58.86 -22.17 6.55
N ALA A 637 57.83 -22.27 5.68
CA ALA A 637 57.84 -23.16 4.52
C ALA A 637 58.89 -22.74 3.48
N LYS A 638 59.00 -21.42 3.19
CA LYS A 638 60.00 -20.88 2.25
C LYS A 638 61.44 -21.08 2.76
N LEU A 639 61.67 -20.84 4.03
CA LEU A 639 62.96 -21.14 4.71
C LEU A 639 63.31 -22.63 4.65
N LYS A 640 62.33 -23.50 4.89
CA LYS A 640 62.52 -24.94 4.79
C LYS A 640 62.89 -25.39 3.35
N ALA A 641 62.24 -24.79 2.35
CA ALA A 641 62.56 -25.05 0.94
C ALA A 641 63.98 -24.58 0.54
N GLN A 642 64.37 -23.34 0.91
CA GLN A 642 65.72 -22.80 0.65
C GLN A 642 66.80 -23.63 1.35
N LEU A 643 66.51 -24.13 2.57
CA LEU A 643 67.45 -24.98 3.30
C LEU A 643 67.59 -26.37 2.67
N ASN A 644 66.50 -26.92 2.14
CA ASN A 644 66.52 -28.21 1.43
C ASN A 644 67.31 -28.04 0.09
N GLU A 645 67.17 -26.95 -0.63
CA GLU A 645 67.90 -26.64 -1.80
C GLU A 645 69.40 -26.49 -1.53
N LYS A 646 69.81 -25.75 -0.47
CA LYS A 646 71.21 -25.64 -0.04
C LYS A 646 71.77 -27.02 0.39
N LYS A 647 70.98 -27.85 1.04
CA LYS A 647 71.37 -29.24 1.38
C LYS A 647 71.58 -30.10 0.13
N ALA A 648 70.70 -30.00 -0.86
CA ALA A 648 70.82 -30.73 -2.11
C ALA A 648 72.05 -30.28 -2.92
N ALA A 649 72.31 -28.93 -2.98
CA ALA A 649 73.50 -28.39 -3.62
C ALA A 649 74.81 -28.83 -2.94
N LEU A 650 74.84 -28.83 -1.59
CA LEU A 650 75.98 -29.34 -0.83
C LEU A 650 76.19 -30.83 -1.03
N LYS A 651 75.13 -31.61 -1.05
CA LYS A 651 75.19 -33.06 -1.35
C LYS A 651 75.73 -33.33 -2.76
N LYS A 652 75.22 -32.56 -3.77
CA LYS A 652 75.69 -32.64 -5.14
C LYS A 652 77.16 -32.31 -5.25
N ARG A 653 77.67 -31.23 -4.62
CA ARG A 653 79.08 -30.86 -4.55
C ARG A 653 79.95 -31.98 -3.85
N ALA A 654 79.40 -32.50 -2.73
CA ALA A 654 80.06 -33.58 -2.02
C ALA A 654 80.15 -34.87 -2.87
N ASP A 655 79.11 -35.18 -3.62
CA ASP A 655 79.09 -36.39 -4.50
C ASP A 655 80.00 -36.13 -5.77
N GLU A 656 80.04 -34.90 -6.31
CA GLU A 656 80.98 -34.52 -7.38
C GLU A 656 82.44 -34.55 -6.89
N GLU A 657 82.73 -34.05 -5.68
CA GLU A 657 84.10 -34.18 -5.08
C GLU A 657 84.47 -35.65 -4.75
N LYS A 658 83.50 -36.40 -4.26
CA LYS A 658 83.69 -37.85 -4.09
C LYS A 658 84.00 -38.53 -5.40
N ALA A 659 83.29 -38.21 -6.48
CA ALA A 659 83.58 -38.75 -7.79
C ALA A 659 84.98 -38.34 -8.30
N LYS A 660 85.37 -37.07 -8.11
CA LYS A 660 86.73 -36.59 -8.42
C LYS A 660 87.82 -37.25 -7.56
N LEU A 661 87.52 -37.38 -6.29
CA LEU A 661 88.46 -38.11 -5.37
C LEU A 661 88.55 -39.60 -5.69
N LYS A 662 87.40 -40.23 -6.03
CA LYS A 662 87.40 -41.64 -6.44
C LYS A 662 88.24 -41.85 -7.72
N ALA A 663 88.16 -40.93 -8.69
CA ALA A 663 89.01 -40.91 -9.88
C ALA A 663 90.47 -40.67 -9.55
N LYS A 664 90.83 -39.84 -8.56
CA LYS A 664 92.20 -39.68 -8.04
C LYS A 664 92.64 -40.85 -7.12
N LEU A 665 91.68 -41.56 -6.50
CA LEU A 665 91.93 -42.70 -5.59
C LEU A 665 92.42 -43.95 -6.30
N ASP A 666 91.97 -44.15 -7.53
CA ASP A 666 92.44 -45.22 -8.37
C ASP A 666 93.93 -45.04 -8.73
N GLN A 667 94.49 -43.82 -8.56
CA GLN A 667 95.91 -43.49 -8.74
C GLN A 667 96.70 -43.43 -7.44
N GLN A 668 96.12 -43.22 -6.24
CA GLN A 668 96.88 -43.05 -4.99
C GLN A 668 96.07 -43.55 -3.76
N LYS A 669 95.96 -44.90 -3.60
CA LYS A 669 95.16 -45.56 -2.52
C LYS A 669 95.56 -45.19 -1.09
N ALA A 670 96.75 -44.68 -0.83
CA ALA A 670 97.25 -44.41 0.52
C ALA A 670 96.86 -43.06 1.10
N THR A 671 96.65 -42.04 0.23
CA THR A 671 96.35 -40.66 0.69
C THR A 671 94.86 -40.43 0.93
N ILE A 672 94.03 -41.30 0.41
CA ILE A 672 92.59 -41.12 0.29
C ILE A 672 91.84 -41.42 1.61
N VAL A 673 92.34 -42.36 2.40
CA VAL A 673 91.63 -42.64 3.67
C VAL A 673 91.70 -41.46 4.64
N LEU A 674 92.79 -40.71 4.63
CA LEU A 674 92.98 -39.55 5.48
C LEU A 674 92.13 -38.32 4.96
N GLN A 675 92.02 -38.20 3.67
CA GLN A 675 91.22 -37.10 3.05
C GLN A 675 89.70 -37.34 3.21
N LYS A 676 89.27 -38.63 3.10
CA LYS A 676 87.87 -39.00 3.37
C LYS A 676 87.41 -38.68 4.80
N ALA A 677 88.27 -38.95 5.79
CA ALA A 677 87.94 -38.69 7.20
C ALA A 677 87.84 -37.16 7.49
N THR A 678 88.69 -36.39 6.77
CA THR A 678 88.68 -34.90 6.91
C THR A 678 87.53 -34.25 6.18
N LEU A 679 87.12 -34.79 5.02
CA LEU A 679 85.98 -34.27 4.26
C LEU A 679 84.67 -34.58 4.97
N GLN A 680 84.57 -35.84 5.53
CA GLN A 680 83.37 -36.21 6.32
C GLN A 680 83.23 -35.31 7.56
N LYS A 681 84.34 -35.04 8.29
CA LYS A 681 84.33 -34.09 9.41
C LYS A 681 83.97 -32.69 9.01
N LYS A 682 84.36 -32.22 7.80
CA LYS A 682 83.96 -30.94 7.28
C LYS A 682 82.43 -30.85 6.92
N ILE A 683 81.93 -31.93 6.25
CA ILE A 683 80.51 -32.07 5.91
C ILE A 683 79.65 -32.15 7.21
N ASP A 684 80.10 -32.94 8.20
CA ASP A 684 79.40 -33.08 9.46
C ASP A 684 79.40 -31.74 10.27
N LYS A 685 80.54 -31.04 10.18
CA LYS A 685 80.69 -29.67 10.79
C LYS A 685 79.80 -28.64 10.08
N GLU A 686 79.71 -28.74 8.72
CA GLU A 686 78.81 -27.88 7.95
C GLU A 686 77.34 -28.28 8.13
N LYS A 687 77.01 -29.57 8.21
CA LYS A 687 75.67 -30.01 8.56
C LYS A 687 75.27 -29.61 9.98
N ALA A 688 76.24 -29.67 10.94
CA ALA A 688 76.01 -29.16 12.31
C ALA A 688 75.88 -27.66 12.36
N LYS A 689 76.64 -26.88 11.55
CA LYS A 689 76.48 -25.44 11.41
C LYS A 689 75.15 -25.08 10.75
N LEU A 690 74.81 -25.75 9.65
CA LEU A 690 73.50 -25.61 8.98
C LEU A 690 72.33 -25.97 9.91
N LYS A 691 72.48 -27.04 10.69
CA LYS A 691 71.46 -27.42 11.68
C LYS A 691 71.34 -26.38 12.82
N LYS A 692 72.50 -25.78 13.19
CA LYS A 692 72.56 -24.74 14.23
C LYS A 692 72.06 -23.38 13.72
N ILE A 693 72.40 -23.04 12.45
CA ILE A 693 71.92 -21.85 11.75
C ILE A 693 70.41 -22.01 11.56
N LYS A 694 69.97 -23.20 11.09
CA LYS A 694 68.54 -23.53 10.92
C LYS A 694 67.71 -23.37 12.21
N ARG A 695 68.24 -23.91 13.34
CA ARG A 695 67.59 -23.75 14.65
C ARG A 695 67.58 -22.28 15.09
N ARG A 696 68.73 -21.58 14.97
CA ARG A 696 68.83 -20.16 15.35
C ARG A 696 68.02 -19.24 14.45
N GLU A 697 68.06 -19.53 13.11
CA GLU A 697 67.28 -18.71 12.16
C GLU A 697 65.76 -18.91 12.33
N ILE A 698 65.37 -20.15 12.57
CA ILE A 698 63.94 -20.42 12.86
C ILE A 698 63.54 -19.82 14.20
N GLU A 699 64.41 -19.95 15.23
CA GLU A 699 64.14 -19.47 16.57
C GLU A 699 64.25 -17.94 16.64
N ASN A 700 65.28 -17.34 16.02
CA ASN A 700 65.45 -15.91 15.95
C ASN A 700 64.41 -15.27 15.01
N LYS A 701 64.03 -15.96 13.92
CA LYS A 701 62.92 -15.44 13.07
C LYS A 701 61.56 -15.65 13.72
N LYS A 702 61.41 -16.74 14.51
CA LYS A 702 60.21 -16.88 15.32
C LYS A 702 60.15 -15.81 16.41
N LYS A 703 61.26 -15.58 17.16
CA LYS A 703 61.40 -14.54 18.17
C LYS A 703 61.40 -13.13 17.54
N LEU A 704 62.06 -12.96 16.37
CA LEU A 704 62.05 -11.69 15.64
C LEU A 704 60.71 -11.42 14.96
N LEU A 705 60.04 -12.48 14.48
CA LEU A 705 58.70 -12.40 13.96
C LEU A 705 57.70 -12.14 15.11
N GLU A 706 57.83 -12.88 16.20
CA GLU A 706 57.05 -12.62 17.42
C GLU A 706 57.35 -11.24 18.01
N ALA A 707 58.65 -10.83 18.06
CA ALA A 707 59.07 -9.48 18.50
C ALA A 707 58.79 -8.43 17.44
N LYS A 708 58.98 -8.70 16.14
CA LYS A 708 58.59 -7.80 15.02
C LYS A 708 57.09 -7.78 14.81
N ILE A 709 56.38 -8.89 15.06
CA ILE A 709 54.96 -8.92 15.15
C ILE A 709 54.49 -8.07 16.31
N LYS A 710 55.16 -8.18 17.48
CA LYS A 710 54.90 -7.39 18.67
C LYS A 710 55.35 -5.97 18.48
N ALA A 711 56.58 -5.73 18.02
CA ALA A 711 57.15 -4.40 17.79
C ALA A 711 56.59 -3.73 16.55
N LYS A 712 56.24 -4.47 15.50
CA LYS A 712 55.68 -3.95 14.27
C LYS A 712 54.16 -3.84 14.31
N SER A 713 53.54 -4.68 15.14
CA SER A 713 52.17 -4.44 15.59
C SER A 713 52.09 -3.12 16.37
N GLU A 714 53.09 -2.85 17.18
CA GLU A 714 53.22 -1.59 17.94
C GLU A 714 53.63 -0.41 17.05
N GLU A 715 54.64 -0.57 16.19
CA GLU A 715 55.15 0.48 15.27
C GLU A 715 54.20 0.71 14.10
N THR A 716 53.52 -0.32 13.61
CA THR A 716 52.51 -0.20 12.54
C THR A 716 51.23 0.41 13.08
N LYS A 717 50.89 0.15 14.36
CA LYS A 717 49.87 0.90 15.06
C LYS A 717 50.23 2.40 15.12
N LYS A 718 51.50 2.74 15.44
CA LYS A 718 51.97 4.12 15.48
C LYS A 718 52.06 4.77 14.08
N LYS A 719 52.59 4.07 13.08
CA LYS A 719 52.78 4.62 11.72
C LYS A 719 51.46 4.74 10.95
N LEU A 720 50.54 3.79 11.12
CA LEU A 720 49.18 3.89 10.55
C LEU A 720 48.40 5.06 11.18
N LEU A 721 48.59 5.30 12.46
CA LEU A 721 47.99 6.44 13.13
C LEU A 721 48.48 7.76 12.57
N ASN A 722 49.81 7.89 12.38
CA ASN A 722 50.43 9.12 11.88
C ASN A 722 50.22 9.34 10.39
N SER A 723 49.96 8.30 9.62
CA SER A 723 49.78 8.35 8.16
C SER A 723 48.35 8.62 7.71
N LEU A 724 47.42 8.64 8.67
CA LEU A 724 45.99 8.84 8.38
C LEU A 724 45.52 10.26 8.83
N PHE A 725 46.37 10.98 9.59
CA PHE A 725 46.01 12.28 10.17
C PHE A 725 46.81 13.49 9.59
N ASN A 726 47.58 13.28 8.52
CA ASN A 726 48.12 14.33 7.67
C ASN A 726 47.50 14.13 6.27
#